data_1f18638f0fda3fb1d4af2b81a59867ca
#
_entry.id   1f18638f0fda3fb1d4af2b81a59867ca
#
_cell.length_a   1.000
_cell.length_b   1.000
_cell.length_c   1.000
_cell.angle_alpha   90.00
_cell.angle_beta   90.00
_cell.angle_gamma   90.00
#
_symmetry.space_group_name_H-M   'P 1'
#
loop_
_entity.id
_entity.type
_entity.pdbx_description
1 polymer ?
#
loop_
_entity_poly.entity_id
_entity_poly.type
_entity_poly.pdbx_seq_one_letter_code
_entity_poly.pdbx_strand_id
1 'polypeptide(L)'
;MSSNWNRTVSVAALMASVFASEASAQTTLPTINVGHTHLVTHSHGGKKHTHEVYHVHAVPAPRSASPIVTPVVVAEANDGFDSSAQQNTALGPKIDYPAPPKDMPSSSQRFFTGGQVNTIPAFRPGEALEIVPGLAVTQHSGEGKANQYYLRGFDLDHGTDLALYLDGMPLNMRTHGHGQGYADANFVIPEMLAYIDARKGPYNVEDGDFSNAGTIRMQYLRKVPQGVFSTTGGIFNYGRVFGMKSWEFAGGDIFGGGEITTYDGPWLVPNNARKINAVLRWSQGEENNGMSITGMAFANRWNSTDQIPTRIMDTGFFSRWGSLSPTDGGNFTRFSLSGRWAQETADYWSKVEAFAMHSTLNLYNNFTYFLSHPVIGDQFRQFDRRTMIGGNAYHAIKFNLLGDKESEWRFGFQSRYDDIRVGLQDTVQRTPYATTRNDHVSEGSIALLTDVKTKWSPWLRTVVGARWDYYWGSNQGLQAYWDSPLSPGLDSPGFDPTNPVRIWTGPLNSGTYNAQLISPKASVIINPWDDKTDFYLNFGRGFHSNDFRATTQRFAATELDDNGGYASVPHNGLLSPSTGAEVGVKTRVIDKLESAATLFFIQTAQENIFEGDSGNTVIARGANRIGVELSNHYRPLSWLAFEGDVTATHARFRGFNWEQANFYNELLQPDAFPWFSWQGNAPGNYLVNATPIVATGVIELGEATGYFANFKYRYIAPRALTEDGFYKSPAIGTVNARVGYRWKEGWKLQLDVFNMFNSRSQQIAYGYGSFLATDPLFQACAGAIPVPTTAAVCGLGQMGVVGHPIERTSWRVTFGGPLDFDPRSTTKAPDLTEPFQFLKAWN
;
A
#
# COMPACT_ATOMS: atom_id res chain seq x y z
N MET A 1 -5.01 46.69 -9.67
CA MET A 1 -4.18 45.46 -9.42
C MET A 1 -4.06 45.10 -7.93
N SER A 2 -4.81 45.70 -7.01
CA SER A 2 -4.66 45.48 -5.54
C SER A 2 -5.81 44.72 -4.85
N SER A 3 -6.82 44.27 -5.59
CA SER A 3 -8.00 43.61 -4.98
C SER A 3 -8.02 42.07 -5.05
N ASN A 4 -7.16 41.47 -5.84
CA ASN A 4 -7.15 39.99 -5.98
C ASN A 4 -6.14 39.27 -5.05
N TRP A 5 -5.20 40.01 -4.47
CA TRP A 5 -4.22 39.42 -3.54
C TRP A 5 -4.83 39.05 -2.18
N ASN A 6 -5.80 39.87 -1.72
CA ASN A 6 -6.42 39.60 -0.42
C ASN A 6 -7.34 38.37 -0.38
N ARG A 7 -7.83 37.88 -1.52
CA ARG A 7 -8.65 36.64 -1.56
C ARG A 7 -7.84 35.37 -1.54
N THR A 8 -6.64 35.40 -2.13
CA THR A 8 -5.74 34.20 -2.15
C THR A 8 -5.07 34.00 -0.80
N VAL A 9 -4.73 35.09 -0.10
CA VAL A 9 -4.19 35.02 1.26
C VAL A 9 -5.25 34.51 2.26
N SER A 10 -6.54 34.84 2.03
CA SER A 10 -7.62 34.36 2.90
C SER A 10 -7.85 32.85 2.84
N VAL A 11 -7.62 32.21 1.69
CA VAL A 11 -7.76 30.74 1.57
C VAL A 11 -6.59 30.02 2.26
N ALA A 12 -5.38 30.54 2.13
CA ALA A 12 -4.22 29.99 2.83
C ALA A 12 -4.29 30.20 4.35
N ALA A 13 -4.83 31.33 4.79
CA ALA A 13 -5.07 31.63 6.19
C ALA A 13 -6.23 30.80 6.78
N LEU A 14 -7.25 30.48 5.98
CA LEU A 14 -8.34 29.60 6.40
C LEU A 14 -7.84 28.14 6.56
N MET A 15 -6.95 27.69 5.70
CA MET A 15 -6.29 26.37 5.83
C MET A 15 -5.40 26.32 7.08
N ALA A 16 -4.65 27.38 7.38
CA ALA A 16 -3.80 27.44 8.58
C ALA A 16 -4.63 27.55 9.88
N SER A 17 -5.79 28.22 9.86
CA SER A 17 -6.66 28.36 11.04
C SER A 17 -7.41 27.07 11.39
N VAL A 18 -7.73 26.22 10.42
CA VAL A 18 -8.33 24.88 10.66
C VAL A 18 -7.33 23.95 11.37
N PHE A 19 -6.01 24.10 11.11
CA PHE A 19 -4.97 23.30 11.77
C PHE A 19 -4.57 23.84 13.16
N ALA A 20 -4.75 25.13 13.43
CA ALA A 20 -4.38 25.72 14.72
C ALA A 20 -5.45 25.53 15.83
N SER A 21 -6.71 25.32 15.46
CA SER A 21 -7.81 25.14 16.44
C SER A 21 -7.96 23.72 16.98
N GLU A 22 -7.35 22.71 16.35
CA GLU A 22 -7.46 21.31 16.81
C GLU A 22 -6.38 20.86 17.83
N ALA A 23 -5.33 21.66 18.05
CA ALA A 23 -4.32 21.35 19.06
C ALA A 23 -4.79 21.54 20.52
N SER A 24 -5.96 22.16 20.74
CA SER A 24 -6.52 22.40 22.08
C SER A 24 -7.78 21.62 22.42
N ALA A 25 -8.26 20.74 21.52
CA ALA A 25 -9.50 19.98 21.72
C ALA A 25 -9.30 18.55 22.27
N GLN A 26 -8.15 18.28 22.91
CA GLN A 26 -7.89 16.99 23.56
C GLN A 26 -8.25 17.04 25.06
N THR A 27 -9.49 17.43 25.36
CA THR A 27 -10.04 17.30 26.71
C THR A 27 -11.31 16.47 26.65
N THR A 28 -11.26 15.33 27.35
CA THR A 28 -12.35 14.44 27.77
C THR A 28 -13.06 13.66 26.67
N LEU A 29 -12.57 12.43 26.43
CA LEU A 29 -13.40 11.35 25.91
C LEU A 29 -14.54 11.07 26.92
N PRO A 30 -15.79 10.84 26.46
CA PRO A 30 -16.85 10.45 27.34
C PRO A 30 -16.51 9.14 28.05
N THR A 31 -16.69 9.09 29.34
CA THR A 31 -16.54 7.92 30.19
C THR A 31 -17.46 6.83 29.67
N ILE A 32 -16.92 5.69 29.25
CA ILE A 32 -17.70 4.51 28.90
C ILE A 32 -18.22 3.94 30.23
N ASN A 33 -19.49 4.17 30.53
CA ASN A 33 -20.15 3.43 31.61
C ASN A 33 -20.29 1.99 31.12
N VAL A 34 -19.53 1.09 31.75
CA VAL A 34 -19.71 -0.35 31.60
C VAL A 34 -21.05 -0.70 32.23
N GLY A 35 -22.00 -1.12 31.39
CA GLY A 35 -23.34 -1.49 31.86
C GLY A 35 -23.29 -2.61 32.88
N HIS A 36 -24.29 -2.65 33.76
CA HIS A 36 -24.41 -3.66 34.81
C HIS A 36 -24.42 -5.08 34.25
N THR A 37 -23.64 -5.95 34.88
CA THR A 37 -23.68 -7.40 34.63
C THR A 37 -24.96 -7.99 35.21
N HIS A 38 -25.69 -8.77 34.41
CA HIS A 38 -26.78 -9.60 34.88
C HIS A 38 -26.40 -11.08 34.85
N LEU A 39 -26.59 -11.77 35.97
CA LEU A 39 -26.42 -13.22 36.03
C LEU A 39 -27.66 -13.90 35.43
N VAL A 40 -27.48 -14.63 34.33
CA VAL A 40 -28.53 -15.44 33.74
C VAL A 40 -28.32 -16.90 34.12
N THR A 41 -29.31 -17.49 34.78
CA THR A 41 -29.25 -18.88 35.20
C THR A 41 -30.22 -19.73 34.38
N HIS A 42 -29.70 -20.68 33.65
CA HIS A 42 -30.47 -21.68 32.92
C HIS A 42 -30.42 -23.04 33.62
N SER A 43 -31.54 -23.71 33.68
CA SER A 43 -31.67 -25.05 34.21
C SER A 43 -31.95 -26.03 33.08
N HIS A 44 -31.03 -26.99 32.85
CA HIS A 44 -31.25 -28.12 31.95
C HIS A 44 -30.74 -29.41 32.61
N GLY A 45 -31.58 -30.42 32.73
CA GLY A 45 -31.18 -31.74 33.24
C GLY A 45 -30.73 -31.76 34.71
N GLY A 46 -31.25 -30.90 35.60
CA GLY A 46 -31.00 -30.93 37.04
C GLY A 46 -29.69 -30.30 37.51
N LYS A 47 -28.92 -29.71 36.63
CA LYS A 47 -27.74 -28.89 37.00
C LYS A 47 -27.97 -27.43 36.59
N LYS A 48 -27.69 -26.52 37.52
CA LYS A 48 -27.74 -25.07 37.29
C LYS A 48 -26.35 -24.60 36.80
N HIS A 49 -26.34 -23.98 35.63
CA HIS A 49 -25.16 -23.27 35.10
C HIS A 49 -25.48 -21.78 35.06
N THR A 50 -24.60 -20.97 35.66
CA THR A 50 -24.71 -19.51 35.69
C THR A 50 -23.53 -18.92 34.92
N HIS A 51 -23.78 -18.01 33.97
CA HIS A 51 -22.75 -17.27 33.25
C HIS A 51 -23.09 -15.78 33.20
N GLU A 52 -22.06 -14.98 33.15
CA GLU A 52 -22.17 -13.53 32.97
C GLU A 52 -22.39 -13.18 31.52
N VAL A 53 -23.39 -12.33 31.22
CA VAL A 53 -23.64 -11.81 29.91
C VAL A 53 -23.37 -10.29 29.90
N TYR A 54 -22.49 -9.86 29.07
CA TYR A 54 -22.18 -8.44 28.87
C TYR A 54 -23.06 -7.86 27.74
N HIS A 55 -23.89 -6.89 28.07
CA HIS A 55 -24.64 -6.12 27.09
C HIS A 55 -23.95 -4.77 26.89
N VAL A 56 -23.41 -4.53 25.66
CA VAL A 56 -22.93 -3.22 25.25
C VAL A 56 -24.08 -2.48 24.58
N HIS A 57 -24.64 -1.48 25.24
CA HIS A 57 -25.60 -0.58 24.62
C HIS A 57 -24.87 0.50 23.80
N ALA A 58 -25.05 0.49 22.48
CA ALA A 58 -24.65 1.60 21.64
C ALA A 58 -25.61 2.77 21.84
N VAL A 59 -25.07 3.91 22.26
CA VAL A 59 -25.83 5.18 22.29
C VAL A 59 -26.02 5.65 20.84
N PRO A 60 -27.25 5.94 20.38
CA PRO A 60 -27.44 6.48 19.04
C PRO A 60 -26.81 7.86 18.91
N ALA A 61 -25.93 8.02 17.90
CA ALA A 61 -25.41 9.34 17.56
C ALA A 61 -26.53 10.26 17.04
N PRO A 62 -26.47 11.58 17.29
CA PRO A 62 -27.46 12.51 16.80
C PRO A 62 -27.51 12.49 15.27
N ARG A 63 -28.71 12.35 14.70
CA ARG A 63 -28.95 12.39 13.27
C ARG A 63 -28.59 13.78 12.73
N SER A 64 -27.52 13.86 11.93
CA SER A 64 -27.26 15.05 11.14
C SER A 64 -28.15 15.08 9.90
N ALA A 65 -28.56 16.26 9.49
CA ALA A 65 -29.42 16.50 8.34
C ALA A 65 -28.82 15.94 7.05
N SER A 66 -29.66 15.43 6.17
CA SER A 66 -29.28 14.87 4.87
C SER A 66 -28.55 15.88 3.99
N PRO A 67 -27.42 15.54 3.37
CA PRO A 67 -26.70 16.43 2.47
C PRO A 67 -27.38 16.54 1.11
N ILE A 68 -27.25 17.69 0.51
CA ILE A 68 -27.68 18.02 -0.87
C ILE A 68 -26.71 17.37 -1.85
N VAL A 69 -27.22 16.70 -2.87
CA VAL A 69 -26.48 15.92 -3.87
C VAL A 69 -26.09 16.78 -5.08
N THR A 70 -24.89 16.70 -5.54
CA THR A 70 -24.35 17.40 -6.74
C THR A 70 -23.30 16.57 -7.54
N PRO A 71 -23.05 16.87 -8.79
CA PRO A 71 -22.62 16.02 -9.95
C PRO A 71 -21.13 15.80 -10.38
N VAL A 72 -20.72 14.65 -11.02
CA VAL A 72 -19.39 14.18 -11.50
C VAL A 72 -19.20 14.04 -13.03
N VAL A 73 -18.03 14.35 -13.58
CA VAL A 73 -17.60 14.14 -14.96
C VAL A 73 -16.59 12.99 -15.09
N VAL A 74 -16.64 12.32 -16.21
CA VAL A 74 -15.79 11.21 -16.61
C VAL A 74 -14.83 11.61 -17.72
N ALA A 75 -13.58 11.21 -17.57
CA ALA A 75 -12.66 11.03 -18.67
C ALA A 75 -13.00 9.76 -19.46
N GLU A 76 -12.95 9.81 -20.76
CA GLU A 76 -13.11 8.65 -21.63
C GLU A 76 -11.97 7.64 -21.42
N ALA A 77 -12.30 6.36 -21.43
CA ALA A 77 -11.31 5.30 -21.45
C ALA A 77 -10.60 5.32 -22.81
N ASN A 78 -9.29 5.52 -22.78
CA ASN A 78 -8.46 5.44 -23.97
C ASN A 78 -8.10 3.99 -24.28
N ASP A 79 -8.34 3.57 -25.52
CA ASP A 79 -7.85 2.29 -26.03
C ASP A 79 -6.32 2.30 -26.10
N GLY A 80 -5.66 1.42 -25.36
CA GLY A 80 -4.21 1.23 -25.49
C GLY A 80 -3.75 0.73 -26.86
N PHE A 81 -4.65 0.67 -27.85
CA PHE A 81 -4.40 0.12 -29.17
C PHE A 81 -4.11 1.15 -30.25
N ASP A 82 -4.62 2.35 -30.14
CA ASP A 82 -4.43 3.36 -31.17
C ASP A 82 -4.40 4.75 -30.54
N SER A 83 -3.21 5.32 -30.47
CA SER A 83 -3.02 6.71 -30.06
C SER A 83 -3.66 7.71 -31.02
N SER A 84 -3.99 7.30 -32.26
CA SER A 84 -4.65 8.14 -33.28
C SER A 84 -6.19 8.04 -33.23
N ALA A 85 -6.74 6.94 -32.75
CA ALA A 85 -8.20 6.77 -32.60
C ALA A 85 -8.77 7.48 -31.35
N GLN A 86 -7.91 7.93 -30.44
CA GLN A 86 -8.26 8.58 -29.18
C GLN A 86 -8.80 10.01 -29.31
N GLN A 87 -8.71 10.61 -30.48
CA GLN A 87 -9.06 12.03 -30.64
C GLN A 87 -10.52 12.33 -30.92
N ASN A 88 -11.40 11.33 -31.12
CA ASN A 88 -12.71 11.56 -31.70
C ASN A 88 -13.94 11.16 -30.90
N THR A 89 -13.84 10.80 -29.63
CA THR A 89 -15.03 10.63 -28.79
C THR A 89 -15.20 11.81 -27.86
N ALA A 90 -15.66 12.90 -28.44
CA ALA A 90 -15.98 14.09 -27.67
C ALA A 90 -17.26 13.86 -26.90
N LEU A 91 -17.21 14.05 -25.57
CA LEU A 91 -18.28 14.68 -24.80
C LEU A 91 -18.03 14.47 -23.29
N GLY A 92 -17.10 15.19 -22.79
CA GLY A 92 -16.61 15.46 -21.47
C GLY A 92 -15.43 16.42 -21.60
N PRO A 93 -14.87 16.99 -20.56
CA PRO A 93 -13.65 17.77 -20.73
C PRO A 93 -12.58 16.84 -21.28
N LYS A 94 -12.15 17.14 -22.50
CA LYS A 94 -11.08 16.40 -23.18
C LYS A 94 -9.80 16.57 -22.38
N ILE A 95 -9.43 15.54 -21.61
CA ILE A 95 -8.13 15.52 -20.93
C ILE A 95 -7.15 14.89 -21.92
N ASP A 96 -6.11 15.65 -22.28
CA ASP A 96 -5.03 15.14 -23.10
C ASP A 96 -4.09 14.30 -22.23
N TYR A 97 -4.25 12.99 -22.29
CA TYR A 97 -3.33 12.05 -21.63
C TYR A 97 -2.11 11.82 -22.51
N PRO A 98 -0.91 11.66 -21.90
CA PRO A 98 0.29 11.37 -22.67
C PRO A 98 0.21 9.99 -23.32
N ALA A 99 0.77 9.90 -24.54
CA ALA A 99 0.86 8.63 -25.26
C ALA A 99 1.85 7.67 -24.57
N PRO A 100 1.62 6.34 -24.66
CA PRO A 100 2.57 5.36 -24.14
C PRO A 100 3.92 5.46 -24.85
N PRO A 101 5.04 5.15 -24.15
CA PRO A 101 6.35 5.07 -24.78
C PRO A 101 6.36 4.06 -25.93
N LYS A 102 6.92 4.44 -27.07
CA LYS A 102 6.99 3.57 -28.27
C LYS A 102 7.84 2.31 -28.04
N ASP A 103 8.87 2.43 -27.22
CA ASP A 103 9.93 1.44 -27.05
C ASP A 103 10.00 0.93 -25.61
N MET A 104 9.08 0.07 -25.21
CA MET A 104 9.14 -0.61 -23.91
C MET A 104 10.16 -1.74 -23.94
N PRO A 105 11.13 -1.81 -22.99
CA PRO A 105 12.18 -2.82 -23.01
C PRO A 105 11.79 -4.20 -22.45
N SER A 106 10.57 -4.39 -21.94
CA SER A 106 10.09 -5.62 -21.33
C SER A 106 8.66 -5.95 -21.75
N SER A 107 8.36 -7.25 -21.94
CA SER A 107 7.01 -7.74 -22.21
C SER A 107 6.04 -7.46 -21.06
N SER A 108 6.55 -7.40 -19.85
CA SER A 108 5.80 -7.17 -18.63
C SER A 108 5.60 -5.69 -18.29
N GLN A 109 6.22 -4.76 -19.03
CA GLN A 109 5.97 -3.32 -18.87
C GLN A 109 4.63 -2.91 -19.46
N ARG A 110 3.90 -2.07 -18.71
CA ARG A 110 2.59 -1.52 -19.11
C ARG A 110 2.54 -0.03 -18.78
N PHE A 111 1.85 0.69 -19.65
CA PHE A 111 1.53 2.10 -19.48
C PHE A 111 0.03 2.28 -19.52
N PHE A 112 -0.52 2.95 -18.51
CA PHE A 112 -1.95 3.21 -18.39
C PHE A 112 -2.18 4.70 -18.25
N THR A 113 -3.08 5.25 -19.03
CA THR A 113 -3.54 6.64 -18.87
C THR A 113 -4.39 6.79 -17.61
N GLY A 114 -4.45 7.99 -17.06
CA GLY A 114 -5.34 8.29 -15.93
C GLY A 114 -6.82 8.01 -16.26
N GLY A 115 -7.23 8.15 -17.53
CA GLY A 115 -8.53 7.74 -18.01
C GLY A 115 -8.80 6.26 -17.79
N GLN A 116 -7.90 5.38 -18.22
CA GLN A 116 -7.99 3.93 -18.01
C GLN A 116 -8.00 3.56 -16.51
N VAL A 117 -7.15 4.20 -15.69
CA VAL A 117 -7.13 3.96 -14.24
C VAL A 117 -8.50 4.22 -13.60
N ASN A 118 -9.23 5.23 -14.09
CA ASN A 118 -10.52 5.64 -13.53
C ASN A 118 -11.74 4.89 -14.10
N THR A 119 -11.58 3.98 -15.06
CA THR A 119 -12.68 3.11 -15.53
C THR A 119 -12.99 2.00 -14.52
N ILE A 120 -11.97 1.48 -13.84
CA ILE A 120 -12.08 0.33 -12.94
C ILE A 120 -12.63 0.78 -11.56
N PRO A 121 -13.62 0.08 -10.99
CA PRO A 121 -14.09 0.38 -9.64
C PRO A 121 -13.01 0.05 -8.62
N ALA A 122 -12.50 1.08 -7.92
CA ALA A 122 -11.55 0.97 -6.82
C ALA A 122 -12.23 1.37 -5.51
N PHE A 123 -12.12 0.53 -4.50
CA PHE A 123 -12.71 0.80 -3.19
C PHE A 123 -11.91 1.86 -2.42
N ARG A 124 -10.55 1.78 -2.52
CA ARG A 124 -9.58 2.70 -1.94
C ARG A 124 -8.60 3.21 -2.99
N PRO A 125 -7.94 4.35 -2.79
CA PRO A 125 -6.99 4.91 -3.77
C PRO A 125 -5.90 3.92 -4.20
N GLY A 126 -5.31 3.15 -3.28
CA GLY A 126 -4.29 2.16 -3.59
C GLY A 126 -4.77 1.02 -4.50
N GLU A 127 -6.06 0.68 -4.47
CA GLU A 127 -6.63 -0.35 -5.35
C GLU A 127 -6.70 0.08 -6.82
N ALA A 128 -6.53 1.38 -7.12
CA ALA A 128 -6.39 1.85 -8.50
C ALA A 128 -5.12 1.27 -9.17
N LEU A 129 -4.11 0.89 -8.38
CA LEU A 129 -2.89 0.24 -8.87
C LEU A 129 -3.14 -1.20 -9.36
N GLU A 130 -4.28 -1.83 -9.03
CA GLU A 130 -4.66 -3.16 -9.56
C GLU A 130 -4.99 -3.16 -11.06
N ILE A 131 -4.87 -2.01 -11.74
CA ILE A 131 -4.84 -1.98 -13.21
C ILE A 131 -3.56 -2.65 -13.75
N VAL A 132 -2.52 -2.76 -12.91
CA VAL A 132 -1.26 -3.44 -13.27
C VAL A 132 -1.48 -4.95 -13.23
N PRO A 133 -1.32 -5.67 -14.36
CA PRO A 133 -1.54 -7.11 -14.44
C PRO A 133 -0.79 -7.90 -13.36
N GLY A 134 -1.48 -8.78 -12.63
CA GLY A 134 -0.90 -9.62 -11.58
C GLY A 134 -0.58 -8.91 -10.28
N LEU A 135 -0.85 -7.61 -10.15
CA LEU A 135 -0.80 -6.89 -8.88
C LEU A 135 -2.14 -7.05 -8.15
N ALA A 136 -2.09 -7.50 -6.91
CA ALA A 136 -3.24 -7.48 -6.01
C ALA A 136 -2.96 -6.55 -4.83
N VAL A 137 -3.96 -5.79 -4.43
CA VAL A 137 -3.89 -4.81 -3.34
C VAL A 137 -4.93 -5.15 -2.28
N THR A 138 -4.51 -5.31 -1.05
CA THR A 138 -5.39 -5.56 0.09
C THR A 138 -5.20 -4.50 1.17
N GLN A 139 -6.15 -4.38 2.07
CA GLN A 139 -6.07 -3.46 3.20
C GLN A 139 -5.78 -4.23 4.47
N HIS A 140 -4.78 -3.78 5.20
CA HIS A 140 -4.33 -4.43 6.42
C HIS A 140 -5.36 -4.29 7.55
N SER A 141 -5.65 -3.06 7.93
CA SER A 141 -6.72 -2.70 8.87
C SER A 141 -6.91 -1.19 8.86
N GLY A 142 -8.15 -0.74 9.07
CA GLY A 142 -8.47 0.69 9.07
C GLY A 142 -8.24 1.38 7.71
N GLU A 143 -8.50 2.69 7.68
CA GLU A 143 -8.49 3.48 6.44
C GLU A 143 -7.21 4.32 6.25
N GLY A 144 -6.19 4.13 7.09
CA GLY A 144 -5.01 4.98 7.07
C GLY A 144 -3.66 4.27 7.11
N LYS A 145 -3.63 2.96 7.27
CA LYS A 145 -2.41 2.18 7.01
C LYS A 145 -2.14 2.09 5.52
N ALA A 146 -0.87 1.97 5.11
CA ALA A 146 -0.53 1.59 3.75
C ALA A 146 -1.17 0.26 3.36
N ASN A 147 -1.43 0.10 2.07
CA ASN A 147 -1.95 -1.15 1.53
C ASN A 147 -0.86 -2.23 1.58
N GLN A 148 -1.29 -3.49 1.62
CA GLN A 148 -0.45 -4.63 1.34
C GLN A 148 -0.57 -4.97 -0.15
N TYR A 149 0.58 -5.17 -0.80
CA TYR A 149 0.68 -5.43 -2.22
C TYR A 149 1.19 -6.86 -2.46
N TYR A 150 0.67 -7.54 -3.48
CA TYR A 150 1.14 -8.86 -3.91
C TYR A 150 1.52 -8.80 -5.39
N LEU A 151 2.76 -9.11 -5.70
CA LEU A 151 3.26 -9.12 -7.08
C LEU A 151 4.35 -10.19 -7.23
N ARG A 152 4.26 -11.06 -8.26
CA ARG A 152 5.26 -12.08 -8.57
C ARG A 152 5.67 -12.97 -7.37
N GLY A 153 4.72 -13.30 -6.51
CA GLY A 153 4.96 -14.12 -5.31
C GLY A 153 5.73 -13.40 -4.20
N PHE A 154 5.89 -12.09 -4.28
CA PHE A 154 6.26 -11.27 -3.14
C PHE A 154 5.01 -10.95 -2.32
N ASP A 155 5.14 -11.08 -1.01
CA ASP A 155 4.32 -10.36 -0.05
C ASP A 155 5.03 -9.04 0.25
N LEU A 156 4.51 -7.99 -0.31
CA LEU A 156 5.07 -6.65 -0.22
C LEU A 156 4.37 -5.94 0.93
N ASP A 157 4.63 -6.43 2.15
CA ASP A 157 4.01 -5.86 3.34
C ASP A 157 4.31 -4.37 3.38
N HIS A 158 3.27 -3.60 3.11
CA HIS A 158 3.30 -2.15 2.98
C HIS A 158 4.25 -1.56 1.90
N GLY A 159 4.76 -2.36 0.95
CA GLY A 159 5.49 -1.86 -0.22
C GLY A 159 6.95 -2.27 -0.38
N THR A 160 7.53 -3.04 0.54
CA THR A 160 8.88 -3.61 0.37
C THR A 160 8.98 -4.35 -0.96
N ASP A 161 10.06 -4.15 -1.74
CA ASP A 161 10.31 -4.73 -3.06
C ASP A 161 9.38 -4.29 -4.22
N LEU A 162 8.44 -3.37 -3.98
CA LEU A 162 7.72 -2.64 -5.01
C LEU A 162 8.01 -1.14 -4.89
N ALA A 163 8.80 -0.60 -5.80
CA ALA A 163 9.13 0.81 -5.80
C ALA A 163 7.97 1.65 -6.34
N LEU A 164 7.41 2.53 -5.52
CA LEU A 164 6.35 3.46 -5.90
C LEU A 164 6.90 4.88 -6.01
N TYR A 165 6.55 5.58 -7.08
CA TYR A 165 6.91 6.98 -7.30
C TYR A 165 5.69 7.81 -7.69
N LEU A 166 5.65 9.07 -7.22
CA LEU A 166 4.70 10.07 -7.67
C LEU A 166 5.42 11.36 -7.98
N ASP A 167 5.29 11.86 -9.22
CA ASP A 167 5.97 13.08 -9.69
C ASP A 167 7.50 13.06 -9.44
N GLY A 168 8.15 11.93 -9.73
CA GLY A 168 9.59 11.71 -9.53
C GLY A 168 10.03 11.46 -8.09
N MET A 169 9.16 11.65 -7.11
CA MET A 169 9.43 11.44 -5.70
C MET A 169 9.13 9.99 -5.28
N PRO A 170 10.07 9.28 -4.61
CA PRO A 170 9.82 7.94 -4.07
C PRO A 170 8.83 7.98 -2.92
N LEU A 171 7.90 7.01 -2.87
CA LEU A 171 6.94 6.85 -1.78
C LEU A 171 7.44 5.90 -0.70
N ASN A 172 8.29 4.93 -1.05
CA ASN A 172 8.83 3.95 -0.11
C ASN A 172 9.71 4.62 0.95
N MET A 173 9.41 4.37 2.20
CA MET A 173 10.16 4.84 3.36
C MET A 173 11.10 3.73 3.82
N ARG A 174 12.44 3.95 3.74
CA ARG A 174 13.45 2.92 4.01
C ARG A 174 13.36 2.37 5.43
N THR A 175 13.89 3.10 6.39
CA THR A 175 13.67 2.86 7.82
C THR A 175 12.30 3.39 8.19
N HIS A 176 11.44 2.58 8.80
CA HIS A 176 10.10 3.04 9.17
C HIS A 176 9.57 2.33 10.43
N GLY A 177 8.74 3.01 11.22
CA GLY A 177 8.19 2.49 12.46
C GLY A 177 7.32 1.25 12.31
N HIS A 178 6.66 1.08 11.17
CA HIS A 178 5.76 -0.04 10.93
C HIS A 178 6.37 -1.14 10.05
N GLY A 179 7.19 -0.80 9.07
CA GLY A 179 7.87 -1.77 8.20
C GLY A 179 8.81 -1.08 7.22
N GLN A 180 9.97 -1.68 6.95
CA GLN A 180 10.90 -1.16 5.96
C GLN A 180 10.25 -1.07 4.58
N GLY A 181 10.56 -0.03 3.83
CA GLY A 181 10.00 0.17 2.49
C GLY A 181 8.54 0.63 2.48
N TYR A 182 7.97 1.00 3.63
CA TYR A 182 6.58 1.43 3.78
C TYR A 182 6.15 2.42 2.71
N ALA A 183 5.18 2.05 1.88
CA ALA A 183 4.70 2.82 0.75
C ALA A 183 3.18 3.03 0.82
N ASP A 184 2.78 4.19 1.34
CA ASP A 184 1.38 4.59 1.43
C ASP A 184 0.92 5.24 0.11
N ALA A 185 -0.15 4.72 -0.48
CA ALA A 185 -0.83 5.29 -1.65
C ALA A 185 -2.17 5.97 -1.32
N ASN A 186 -2.56 6.08 -0.04
CA ASN A 186 -3.84 6.66 0.37
C ASN A 186 -3.98 8.16 0.05
N PHE A 187 -2.87 8.87 -0.15
CA PHE A 187 -2.85 10.27 -0.55
C PHE A 187 -2.85 10.49 -2.07
N VAL A 188 -2.81 9.43 -2.87
CA VAL A 188 -2.96 9.56 -4.33
C VAL A 188 -4.43 9.82 -4.66
N ILE A 189 -4.69 10.82 -5.52
CA ILE A 189 -6.02 11.11 -6.05
C ILE A 189 -6.06 10.55 -7.49
N PRO A 190 -6.71 9.40 -7.73
CA PRO A 190 -6.65 8.72 -9.03
C PRO A 190 -7.17 9.57 -10.19
N GLU A 191 -8.18 10.42 -9.95
CA GLU A 191 -8.75 11.29 -10.99
C GLU A 191 -7.78 12.39 -11.47
N MET A 192 -6.73 12.68 -10.69
CA MET A 192 -5.72 13.66 -11.05
C MET A 192 -4.51 13.05 -11.76
N LEU A 193 -4.43 11.71 -11.89
CA LEU A 193 -3.32 11.04 -12.57
C LEU A 193 -3.36 11.29 -14.08
N ALA A 194 -2.20 11.60 -14.65
CA ALA A 194 -1.96 11.60 -16.09
C ALA A 194 -1.72 10.17 -16.59
N TYR A 195 -0.86 9.42 -15.87
CA TYR A 195 -0.52 8.05 -16.24
C TYR A 195 0.07 7.26 -15.06
N ILE A 196 0.11 5.95 -15.27
CA ILE A 196 0.88 4.96 -14.50
C ILE A 196 1.81 4.23 -15.49
N ASP A 197 3.13 4.26 -15.25
CA ASP A 197 4.13 3.41 -15.93
C ASP A 197 4.55 2.31 -14.95
N ALA A 198 4.14 1.07 -15.24
CA ALA A 198 4.41 -0.10 -14.42
C ALA A 198 5.45 -0.99 -15.09
N ARG A 199 6.56 -1.22 -14.41
CA ARG A 199 7.71 -2.02 -14.84
C ARG A 199 7.91 -3.15 -13.84
N LYS A 200 7.92 -4.39 -14.30
CA LYS A 200 8.09 -5.52 -13.40
C LYS A 200 9.52 -6.07 -13.50
N GLY A 201 10.07 -6.45 -12.34
CA GLY A 201 11.44 -6.94 -12.21
C GLY A 201 12.52 -5.86 -12.31
N PRO A 202 13.77 -6.18 -11.98
CA PRO A 202 14.85 -5.20 -11.80
C PRO A 202 15.62 -4.92 -13.11
N TYR A 203 14.96 -4.71 -14.23
CA TYR A 203 15.62 -4.70 -15.54
C TYR A 203 16.04 -3.31 -16.06
N ASN A 204 15.47 -2.24 -15.52
CA ASN A 204 15.80 -0.86 -15.93
C ASN A 204 16.86 -0.26 -15.01
N VAL A 205 17.88 0.42 -15.55
CA VAL A 205 18.94 1.05 -14.75
C VAL A 205 18.42 2.18 -13.86
N GLU A 206 17.33 2.82 -14.24
CA GLU A 206 16.66 3.86 -13.47
C GLU A 206 15.99 3.32 -12.18
N ASP A 207 15.63 2.03 -12.18
CA ASP A 207 14.94 1.39 -11.07
C ASP A 207 15.99 0.79 -10.10
N GLY A 208 16.05 1.36 -8.89
CA GLY A 208 17.03 1.04 -7.84
C GLY A 208 16.38 0.35 -6.64
N ASP A 209 16.37 1.06 -5.53
CA ASP A 209 15.86 0.58 -4.24
C ASP A 209 14.40 0.09 -4.34
N PHE A 210 14.07 -1.03 -3.70
CA PHE A 210 12.75 -1.66 -3.66
C PHE A 210 12.18 -2.11 -5.02
N SER A 211 12.99 -2.26 -6.07
CA SER A 211 12.48 -2.59 -7.42
C SER A 211 12.53 -4.08 -7.77
N ASN A 212 12.70 -4.99 -6.80
CA ASN A 212 12.89 -6.41 -7.08
C ASN A 212 11.65 -7.06 -7.73
N ALA A 213 10.44 -6.79 -7.23
CA ALA A 213 9.20 -7.20 -7.86
C ALA A 213 8.82 -6.30 -9.04
N GLY A 214 9.06 -5.00 -8.88
CA GLY A 214 8.76 -4.01 -9.91
C GLY A 214 8.80 -2.56 -9.42
N THR A 215 8.51 -1.66 -10.35
CA THR A 215 8.43 -0.21 -10.13
C THR A 215 7.14 0.32 -10.74
N ILE A 216 6.42 1.16 -10.01
CA ILE A 216 5.25 1.88 -10.49
C ILE A 216 5.52 3.38 -10.38
N ARG A 217 5.50 4.07 -11.51
CA ARG A 217 5.68 5.52 -11.61
C ARG A 217 4.36 6.17 -11.96
N MET A 218 3.88 7.02 -11.08
CA MET A 218 2.65 7.80 -11.23
C MET A 218 3.00 9.25 -11.52
N GLN A 219 2.23 9.88 -12.38
CA GLN A 219 2.38 11.30 -12.70
C GLN A 219 1.02 11.98 -12.64
N TYR A 220 0.92 13.14 -11.99
CA TYR A 220 -0.27 13.97 -12.04
C TYR A 220 -0.36 14.77 -13.34
N LEU A 221 -1.59 15.13 -13.74
CA LEU A 221 -1.90 16.01 -14.84
C LEU A 221 -1.19 17.35 -14.68
N ARG A 222 -0.81 17.96 -15.81
CA ARG A 222 -0.25 19.32 -15.85
C ARG A 222 -1.35 20.37 -15.87
N LYS A 223 -2.43 20.09 -16.58
CA LYS A 223 -3.62 20.93 -16.68
C LYS A 223 -4.85 20.13 -17.08
N VAL A 224 -6.01 20.71 -16.87
CA VAL A 224 -7.29 20.24 -17.40
C VAL A 224 -7.96 21.39 -18.16
N PRO A 225 -8.57 21.10 -19.34
CA PRO A 225 -9.20 22.13 -20.15
C PRO A 225 -10.48 22.68 -19.49
N GLN A 226 -11.13 21.87 -18.67
CA GLN A 226 -12.34 22.24 -17.91
C GLN A 226 -12.23 21.73 -16.49
N GLY A 227 -12.61 22.56 -15.51
CA GLY A 227 -12.68 22.14 -14.12
C GLY A 227 -13.76 21.08 -13.91
N VAL A 228 -13.53 20.21 -12.95
CA VAL A 228 -14.45 19.13 -12.59
C VAL A 228 -14.64 19.06 -11.09
N PHE A 229 -15.82 18.62 -10.67
CA PHE A 229 -16.06 18.32 -9.28
C PHE A 229 -16.95 17.10 -9.10
N SER A 230 -16.89 16.50 -7.90
CA SER A 230 -17.68 15.33 -7.61
C SER A 230 -18.12 15.24 -6.16
N THR A 231 -19.28 14.59 -5.95
CA THR A 231 -19.66 14.12 -4.63
C THR A 231 -20.15 12.70 -4.69
N THR A 232 -19.74 11.92 -3.71
CA THR A 232 -20.06 10.51 -3.58
C THR A 232 -20.66 10.26 -2.20
N GLY A 233 -21.79 9.60 -2.16
CA GLY A 233 -22.42 9.09 -0.94
C GLY A 233 -22.53 7.58 -0.97
N GLY A 234 -22.47 6.92 0.17
CA GLY A 234 -22.57 5.46 0.24
C GLY A 234 -22.98 4.96 1.63
N ILE A 235 -23.11 3.64 1.75
CA ILE A 235 -23.38 3.02 3.06
C ILE A 235 -22.17 3.14 3.98
N PHE A 236 -22.37 2.90 5.27
CA PHE A 236 -21.35 3.01 6.33
C PHE A 236 -20.76 4.43 6.45
N ASN A 237 -21.62 5.45 6.31
CA ASN A 237 -21.24 6.86 6.37
C ASN A 237 -20.11 7.24 5.38
N TYR A 238 -20.08 6.57 4.21
CA TYR A 238 -19.15 6.98 3.18
C TYR A 238 -19.61 8.30 2.56
N GLY A 239 -18.75 9.29 2.60
CA GLY A 239 -18.95 10.58 1.96
C GLY A 239 -17.64 11.06 1.37
N ARG A 240 -17.65 11.55 0.13
CA ARG A 240 -16.49 12.15 -0.53
C ARG A 240 -16.92 13.35 -1.37
N VAL A 241 -16.17 14.43 -1.23
CA VAL A 241 -16.24 15.59 -2.13
C VAL A 241 -14.87 15.74 -2.77
N PHE A 242 -14.85 15.91 -4.08
CA PHE A 242 -13.63 16.09 -4.86
C PHE A 242 -13.82 17.23 -5.86
N GLY A 243 -12.74 17.94 -6.20
CA GLY A 243 -12.72 18.92 -7.27
C GLY A 243 -11.32 19.18 -7.78
N MET A 244 -11.20 19.52 -9.08
CA MET A 244 -9.95 19.95 -9.71
C MET A 244 -10.23 21.00 -10.80
N LYS A 245 -9.27 21.92 -11.00
CA LYS A 245 -9.36 22.98 -12.03
C LYS A 245 -7.98 23.48 -12.41
N SER A 246 -7.87 24.07 -13.62
CA SER A 246 -6.71 24.81 -14.06
C SER A 246 -6.99 26.30 -14.30
N TRP A 247 -5.95 27.11 -14.12
CA TRP A 247 -5.95 28.54 -14.37
C TRP A 247 -4.61 28.93 -15.01
N GLU A 248 -4.65 29.87 -15.95
CA GLU A 248 -3.43 30.50 -16.46
C GLU A 248 -2.80 31.41 -15.41
N PHE A 249 -1.51 31.29 -15.18
CA PHE A 249 -0.78 32.10 -14.21
C PHE A 249 0.71 32.19 -14.55
N ALA A 250 1.28 33.39 -14.56
CA ALA A 250 2.72 33.64 -14.72
C ALA A 250 3.34 32.95 -15.95
N GLY A 251 2.65 32.99 -17.09
CA GLY A 251 3.12 32.39 -18.35
C GLY A 251 3.09 30.86 -18.40
N GLY A 252 2.36 30.25 -17.49
CA GLY A 252 2.09 28.83 -17.43
C GLY A 252 0.69 28.55 -16.89
N ASP A 253 0.42 27.31 -16.48
CA ASP A 253 -0.85 26.85 -15.94
C ASP A 253 -0.68 26.47 -14.46
N ILE A 254 -1.61 26.90 -13.60
CA ILE A 254 -1.82 26.31 -12.28
C ILE A 254 -2.89 25.24 -12.42
N PHE A 255 -2.59 24.03 -11.98
CA PHE A 255 -3.52 22.93 -11.82
C PHE A 255 -3.69 22.63 -10.33
N GLY A 256 -4.90 22.66 -9.83
CA GLY A 256 -5.18 22.41 -8.43
C GLY A 256 -6.39 21.52 -8.24
N GLY A 257 -6.37 20.72 -7.18
CA GLY A 257 -7.50 19.87 -6.80
C GLY A 257 -7.35 19.30 -5.42
N GLY A 258 -8.42 18.69 -4.93
CA GLY A 258 -8.41 18.05 -3.62
C GLY A 258 -9.68 17.31 -3.30
N GLU A 259 -9.64 16.58 -2.19
CA GLU A 259 -10.75 15.78 -1.70
C GLU A 259 -10.89 15.86 -0.17
N ILE A 260 -12.11 15.68 0.27
CA ILE A 260 -12.45 15.40 1.67
C ILE A 260 -13.24 14.10 1.67
N THR A 261 -12.84 13.14 2.52
CA THR A 261 -13.49 11.82 2.59
C THR A 261 -13.79 11.46 4.04
N THR A 262 -14.96 10.85 4.25
CA THR A 262 -15.38 10.26 5.54
C THR A 262 -15.79 8.82 5.33
N TYR A 263 -15.52 7.94 6.32
CA TYR A 263 -15.91 6.54 6.26
C TYR A 263 -15.88 5.87 7.63
N ASP A 264 -16.90 5.06 7.93
CA ASP A 264 -16.99 4.33 9.21
C ASP A 264 -16.79 2.81 9.06
N GLY A 265 -16.99 2.27 7.84
CA GLY A 265 -16.91 0.81 7.61
C GLY A 265 -18.06 0.02 8.23
N PRO A 266 -18.12 -1.31 7.97
CA PRO A 266 -19.14 -2.21 8.50
C PRO A 266 -18.85 -2.67 9.95
N TRP A 267 -17.87 -2.07 10.63
CA TRP A 267 -17.31 -2.48 11.91
C TRP A 267 -18.21 -2.08 13.08
N LEU A 268 -18.24 -2.89 14.14
CA LEU A 268 -18.95 -2.55 15.39
C LEU A 268 -18.29 -1.36 16.11
N VAL A 269 -16.97 -1.23 16.01
CA VAL A 269 -16.22 -0.02 16.35
C VAL A 269 -15.99 0.74 15.06
N PRO A 270 -16.69 1.83 14.77
CA PRO A 270 -16.57 2.57 13.52
C PRO A 270 -15.14 3.08 13.28
N ASN A 271 -14.69 3.01 12.04
CA ASN A 271 -13.37 3.54 11.65
C ASN A 271 -13.28 5.06 11.87
N ASN A 272 -14.40 5.78 11.82
CA ASN A 272 -14.42 7.24 12.00
C ASN A 272 -13.34 7.96 11.17
N ALA A 273 -13.04 7.40 9.98
CA ALA A 273 -11.99 7.90 9.12
C ALA A 273 -12.35 9.29 8.58
N ARG A 274 -11.37 10.20 8.64
CA ARG A 274 -11.49 11.58 8.14
C ARG A 274 -10.22 11.92 7.39
N LYS A 275 -10.35 12.08 6.07
CA LYS A 275 -9.24 12.34 5.16
C LYS A 275 -9.41 13.66 4.45
N ILE A 276 -8.34 14.46 4.39
CA ILE A 276 -8.22 15.67 3.59
C ILE A 276 -6.98 15.54 2.73
N ASN A 277 -7.10 15.83 1.44
CA ASN A 277 -6.01 15.70 0.48
C ASN A 277 -6.08 16.85 -0.52
N ALA A 278 -4.95 17.49 -0.81
CA ALA A 278 -4.87 18.62 -1.74
C ALA A 278 -3.58 18.57 -2.55
N VAL A 279 -3.67 18.95 -3.81
CA VAL A 279 -2.56 19.06 -4.76
C VAL A 279 -2.64 20.40 -5.46
N LEU A 280 -1.51 21.08 -5.58
CA LEU A 280 -1.37 22.31 -6.36
C LEU A 280 -0.10 22.23 -7.19
N ARG A 281 -0.22 22.37 -8.51
CA ARG A 281 0.89 22.35 -9.46
C ARG A 281 0.90 23.63 -10.30
N TRP A 282 2.05 24.23 -10.42
CA TRP A 282 2.33 25.18 -11.50
C TRP A 282 3.19 24.50 -12.56
N SER A 283 2.87 24.71 -13.84
CA SER A 283 3.62 24.14 -14.96
C SER A 283 3.72 25.10 -16.14
N GLN A 284 4.87 25.09 -16.81
CA GLN A 284 5.15 25.87 -18.02
C GLN A 284 5.74 24.96 -19.08
N GLY A 285 5.31 25.15 -20.33
CA GLY A 285 5.73 24.32 -21.46
C GLY A 285 5.12 22.89 -21.41
N GLU A 286 5.69 21.99 -22.20
CA GLU A 286 5.24 20.60 -22.36
C GLU A 286 5.96 19.64 -21.37
N GLU A 287 5.53 18.37 -21.36
CA GLU A 287 6.10 17.34 -20.50
C GLU A 287 7.62 17.17 -20.72
N ASN A 288 8.05 17.10 -21.98
CA ASN A 288 9.44 16.88 -22.35
C ASN A 288 10.20 18.19 -22.62
N ASN A 289 9.52 19.33 -22.70
CA ASN A 289 10.10 20.66 -22.92
C ASN A 289 9.43 21.69 -22.01
N GLY A 290 9.72 21.63 -20.72
CA GLY A 290 9.08 22.52 -19.76
C GLY A 290 9.49 22.26 -18.32
N MET A 291 8.80 22.91 -17.42
CA MET A 291 9.02 22.76 -15.99
C MET A 291 7.70 22.65 -15.23
N SER A 292 7.76 22.10 -14.02
CA SER A 292 6.64 22.09 -13.09
C SER A 292 7.11 22.09 -11.63
N ILE A 293 6.28 22.65 -10.75
CA ILE A 293 6.44 22.58 -9.29
C ILE A 293 5.11 22.12 -8.72
N THR A 294 5.13 21.08 -7.89
CA THR A 294 3.94 20.47 -7.30
C THR A 294 4.05 20.45 -5.79
N GLY A 295 3.08 21.05 -5.11
CA GLY A 295 2.88 20.96 -3.67
C GLY A 295 1.72 20.01 -3.35
N MET A 296 1.86 19.18 -2.33
CA MET A 296 0.83 18.26 -1.85
C MET A 296 0.69 18.35 -0.34
N ALA A 297 -0.55 18.25 0.15
CA ALA A 297 -0.87 18.22 1.57
C ALA A 297 -1.90 17.15 1.85
N PHE A 298 -1.62 16.29 2.83
CA PHE A 298 -2.48 15.18 3.21
C PHE A 298 -2.57 15.04 4.71
N ALA A 299 -3.77 14.79 5.21
CA ALA A 299 -4.02 14.45 6.60
C ALA A 299 -5.12 13.40 6.69
N ASN A 300 -4.91 12.39 7.52
CA ASN A 300 -5.88 11.33 7.80
C ASN A 300 -5.83 10.94 9.27
N ARG A 301 -7.01 10.60 9.84
CA ARG A 301 -7.15 9.99 11.16
C ARG A 301 -8.21 8.91 11.11
N TRP A 302 -8.02 7.83 11.88
CA TRP A 302 -8.94 6.68 11.86
C TRP A 302 -8.86 5.86 13.14
N ASN A 303 -9.91 5.09 13.40
CA ASN A 303 -9.84 3.90 14.24
C ASN A 303 -9.66 2.68 13.34
N SER A 304 -9.16 1.58 13.89
CA SER A 304 -9.04 0.33 13.15
C SER A 304 -9.54 -0.85 13.97
N THR A 305 -9.96 -1.88 13.22
CA THR A 305 -10.13 -3.22 13.73
C THR A 305 -8.97 -4.02 13.21
N ASP A 306 -8.05 -4.43 14.09
CA ASP A 306 -6.91 -5.26 13.69
C ASP A 306 -7.34 -6.71 13.43
N GLN A 307 -6.40 -7.59 13.09
CA GLN A 307 -6.66 -8.98 12.77
C GLN A 307 -7.25 -9.70 13.97
N ILE A 308 -8.27 -10.52 13.74
CA ILE A 308 -8.97 -11.28 14.77
C ILE A 308 -8.55 -12.75 14.65
N PRO A 309 -8.17 -13.43 15.74
CA PRO A 309 -7.94 -14.87 15.73
C PRO A 309 -9.18 -15.64 15.26
N THR A 310 -9.03 -16.49 14.24
CA THR A 310 -10.17 -17.22 13.64
C THR A 310 -10.86 -18.12 14.66
N ARG A 311 -10.09 -18.68 15.62
CA ARG A 311 -10.60 -19.53 16.68
C ARG A 311 -11.74 -18.90 17.50
N ILE A 312 -11.76 -17.56 17.68
CA ILE A 312 -12.85 -16.91 18.41
C ILE A 312 -14.03 -16.57 17.49
N MET A 313 -13.77 -16.29 16.21
CA MET A 313 -14.83 -16.07 15.22
C MET A 313 -15.57 -17.37 14.91
N ASP A 314 -14.86 -18.50 14.85
CA ASP A 314 -15.42 -19.81 14.51
C ASP A 314 -16.37 -20.35 15.62
N THR A 315 -16.20 -19.91 16.86
CA THR A 315 -17.11 -20.25 17.95
C THR A 315 -18.49 -19.58 17.83
N GLY A 316 -18.60 -18.54 17.02
CA GLY A 316 -19.81 -17.71 16.90
C GLY A 316 -20.07 -16.77 18.08
N PHE A 317 -19.25 -16.79 19.14
CA PHE A 317 -19.37 -15.88 20.27
C PHE A 317 -18.84 -14.47 19.98
N PHE A 318 -17.92 -14.35 19.04
CA PHE A 318 -17.35 -13.06 18.66
C PHE A 318 -17.70 -12.73 17.20
N SER A 319 -18.23 -11.51 16.99
CA SER A 319 -18.56 -11.05 15.64
C SER A 319 -17.30 -10.83 14.82
N ARG A 320 -17.26 -11.33 13.60
CA ARG A 320 -16.21 -10.98 12.63
C ARG A 320 -16.07 -9.47 12.32
N TRP A 321 -17.07 -8.68 12.72
CA TRP A 321 -17.09 -7.23 12.59
C TRP A 321 -16.69 -6.52 13.89
N GLY A 322 -16.34 -7.28 14.93
CA GLY A 322 -15.92 -6.76 16.23
C GLY A 322 -14.49 -6.28 16.24
N SER A 323 -14.08 -5.65 17.33
CA SER A 323 -12.70 -5.31 17.64
C SER A 323 -12.35 -5.83 19.02
N LEU A 324 -11.24 -6.56 19.13
CA LEU A 324 -10.69 -7.01 20.41
C LEU A 324 -9.89 -5.90 21.12
N SER A 325 -9.44 -4.90 20.36
CA SER A 325 -8.73 -3.72 20.85
C SER A 325 -9.38 -2.45 20.26
N PRO A 326 -10.46 -1.93 20.89
CA PRO A 326 -11.33 -0.90 20.28
C PRO A 326 -10.67 0.48 20.20
N THR A 327 -9.50 0.66 20.75
CA THR A 327 -8.72 1.92 20.67
C THR A 327 -7.59 1.88 19.66
N ASP A 328 -7.47 0.82 18.83
CA ASP A 328 -6.51 0.77 17.74
C ASP A 328 -6.84 1.79 16.64
N GLY A 329 -5.86 2.15 15.82
CA GLY A 329 -6.02 3.15 14.77
C GLY A 329 -4.83 4.09 14.67
N GLY A 330 -5.02 5.30 14.16
CA GLY A 330 -3.90 6.22 14.03
C GLY A 330 -4.23 7.55 13.40
N ASN A 331 -3.17 8.31 13.14
CA ASN A 331 -3.20 9.53 12.34
C ASN A 331 -1.92 9.64 11.51
N PHE A 332 -2.06 10.21 10.33
CA PHE A 332 -0.96 10.44 9.41
C PHE A 332 -1.09 11.81 8.76
N THR A 333 0.01 12.55 8.71
CA THR A 333 0.11 13.82 7.97
C THR A 333 1.31 13.79 7.05
N ARG A 334 1.17 14.40 5.86
CA ARG A 334 2.23 14.49 4.87
C ARG A 334 2.15 15.80 4.11
N PHE A 335 3.28 16.47 3.99
CA PHE A 335 3.48 17.62 3.12
C PHE A 335 4.65 17.34 2.19
N SER A 336 4.51 17.62 0.92
CA SER A 336 5.60 17.45 -0.03
C SER A 336 5.63 18.53 -1.10
N LEU A 337 6.84 18.78 -1.59
CA LEU A 337 7.12 19.66 -2.70
C LEU A 337 8.00 18.92 -3.68
N SER A 338 7.64 18.91 -4.96
CA SER A 338 8.47 18.37 -6.03
C SER A 338 8.59 19.37 -7.18
N GLY A 339 9.75 19.39 -7.81
CA GLY A 339 10.04 20.18 -8.99
C GLY A 339 10.59 19.30 -10.10
N ARG A 340 10.24 19.59 -11.34
CA ARG A 340 10.72 18.91 -12.53
C ARG A 340 11.04 19.93 -13.61
N TRP A 341 12.16 19.72 -14.29
CA TRP A 341 12.53 20.37 -15.54
C TRP A 341 12.92 19.32 -16.55
N ALA A 342 12.49 19.48 -17.79
CA ALA A 342 12.86 18.61 -18.90
C ALA A 342 13.09 19.41 -20.17
N GLN A 343 14.01 18.96 -21.00
CA GLN A 343 14.29 19.48 -22.34
C GLN A 343 14.62 18.32 -23.28
N GLU A 344 13.98 18.28 -24.41
CA GLU A 344 14.24 17.32 -25.50
C GLU A 344 14.47 18.05 -26.80
N THR A 345 15.49 17.63 -27.53
CA THR A 345 15.87 18.07 -28.86
C THR A 345 16.03 16.88 -29.82
N ALA A 346 16.41 17.11 -31.06
CA ALA A 346 16.72 16.02 -31.97
C ALA A 346 17.92 15.18 -31.49
N ASP A 347 18.93 15.82 -30.85
CA ASP A 347 20.22 15.22 -30.53
C ASP A 347 20.34 14.73 -29.07
N TYR A 348 19.54 15.27 -28.16
CA TYR A 348 19.61 14.92 -26.74
C TYR A 348 18.29 15.16 -26.01
N TRP A 349 18.17 14.56 -24.84
CA TRP A 349 17.19 14.98 -23.84
C TRP A 349 17.82 15.05 -22.44
N SER A 350 17.27 15.93 -21.61
CA SER A 350 17.67 16.10 -20.22
C SER A 350 16.45 16.18 -19.33
N LYS A 351 16.54 15.62 -18.14
CA LYS A 351 15.49 15.69 -17.12
C LYS A 351 16.12 15.87 -15.74
N VAL A 352 15.61 16.83 -14.98
CA VAL A 352 16.00 17.05 -13.58
C VAL A 352 14.75 17.06 -12.72
N GLU A 353 14.78 16.35 -11.62
CA GLU A 353 13.71 16.26 -10.62
C GLU A 353 14.30 16.52 -9.24
N ALA A 354 13.61 17.26 -8.38
CA ALA A 354 13.96 17.49 -7.01
C ALA A 354 12.72 17.37 -6.14
N PHE A 355 12.89 16.89 -4.91
CA PHE A 355 11.77 16.72 -3.99
C PHE A 355 12.16 16.95 -2.54
N ALA A 356 11.18 17.37 -1.74
CA ALA A 356 11.24 17.43 -0.30
C ALA A 356 9.89 16.97 0.29
N MET A 357 9.94 16.24 1.39
CA MET A 357 8.74 15.73 2.06
C MET A 357 8.94 15.74 3.56
N HIS A 358 7.88 16.11 4.30
CA HIS A 358 7.78 15.93 5.74
C HIS A 358 6.53 15.12 6.08
N SER A 359 6.65 14.13 6.96
CA SER A 359 5.50 13.33 7.40
C SER A 359 5.57 13.01 8.89
N THR A 360 4.40 12.74 9.47
CA THR A 360 4.26 12.26 10.84
C THR A 360 3.20 11.19 10.90
N LEU A 361 3.55 10.02 11.45
CA LEU A 361 2.66 8.89 11.68
C LEU A 361 2.61 8.57 13.17
N ASN A 362 1.42 8.32 13.70
CA ASN A 362 1.19 7.62 14.96
C ASN A 362 0.22 6.48 14.65
N LEU A 363 0.62 5.27 14.96
CA LEU A 363 -0.14 4.06 14.69
C LEU A 363 -0.24 3.23 15.96
N TYR A 364 -1.45 2.87 16.34
CA TYR A 364 -1.77 2.06 17.52
C TYR A 364 -2.35 0.75 17.07
N ASN A 365 -1.74 -0.37 17.51
CA ASN A 365 -2.14 -1.73 17.15
C ASN A 365 -2.04 -2.65 18.35
N ASN A 366 -2.75 -3.78 18.27
CA ASN A 366 -2.62 -4.88 19.19
C ASN A 366 -2.76 -6.20 18.41
N PHE A 367 -1.67 -6.94 18.21
CA PHE A 367 -1.65 -8.16 17.40
C PHE A 367 -1.74 -9.43 18.25
N THR A 368 -1.13 -9.44 19.42
CA THR A 368 -0.97 -10.60 20.30
C THR A 368 -1.92 -10.60 21.49
N TYR A 369 -2.62 -9.51 21.71
CA TYR A 369 -3.64 -9.22 22.72
C TYR A 369 -3.15 -9.26 24.15
N PHE A 370 -2.86 -10.44 24.74
CA PHE A 370 -2.42 -10.62 26.11
C PHE A 370 -1.20 -11.54 26.22
N LEU A 371 -0.42 -11.71 25.14
CA LEU A 371 0.73 -12.62 25.12
C LEU A 371 1.89 -12.09 25.97
N SER A 372 2.23 -10.82 25.81
CA SER A 372 3.36 -10.17 26.52
C SER A 372 2.93 -9.49 27.81
N HIS A 373 1.70 -8.97 27.88
CA HIS A 373 1.12 -8.24 29.02
C HIS A 373 -0.25 -8.81 29.39
N PRO A 374 -0.25 -9.90 30.20
CA PRO A 374 -1.48 -10.66 30.49
C PRO A 374 -2.62 -9.90 31.17
N VAL A 375 -2.32 -8.77 31.84
CA VAL A 375 -3.32 -7.98 32.59
C VAL A 375 -3.78 -6.75 31.80
N ILE A 376 -2.85 -5.98 31.23
CA ILE A 376 -3.17 -4.70 30.58
C ILE A 376 -3.28 -4.79 29.06
N GLY A 377 -2.83 -5.90 28.47
CA GLY A 377 -2.84 -6.14 27.03
C GLY A 377 -1.65 -5.54 26.29
N ASP A 378 -1.48 -6.00 25.06
CA ASP A 378 -0.28 -5.77 24.23
C ASP A 378 -0.44 -4.60 23.25
N GLN A 379 -1.28 -3.62 23.55
CA GLN A 379 -1.40 -2.47 22.66
C GLN A 379 -0.09 -1.67 22.64
N PHE A 380 0.37 -1.35 21.46
CA PHE A 380 1.57 -0.53 21.26
C PHE A 380 1.30 0.64 20.29
N ARG A 381 2.18 1.65 20.37
CA ARG A 381 2.24 2.77 19.46
C ARG A 381 3.53 2.72 18.67
N GLN A 382 3.44 2.72 17.34
CA GLN A 382 4.54 3.01 16.43
C GLN A 382 4.45 4.48 16.04
N PHE A 383 5.59 5.19 16.13
CA PHE A 383 5.66 6.56 15.66
C PHE A 383 6.80 6.74 14.67
N ASP A 384 6.56 7.60 13.68
CA ASP A 384 7.52 7.99 12.67
C ASP A 384 7.37 9.47 12.36
N ARG A 385 8.44 10.22 12.45
CA ARG A 385 8.53 11.62 12.02
C ARG A 385 9.76 11.76 11.16
N ARG A 386 9.58 12.17 9.92
CA ARG A 386 10.69 12.29 8.98
C ARG A 386 10.65 13.51 8.10
N THR A 387 11.84 13.92 7.68
CA THR A 387 12.04 14.82 6.55
C THR A 387 12.89 14.08 5.52
N MET A 388 12.42 14.04 4.29
CA MET A 388 13.11 13.43 3.15
C MET A 388 13.36 14.49 2.10
N ILE A 389 14.59 14.53 1.58
CA ILE A 389 14.97 15.38 0.45
C ILE A 389 15.73 14.56 -0.58
N GLY A 390 15.67 14.95 -1.84
CA GLY A 390 16.44 14.27 -2.88
C GLY A 390 16.19 14.81 -4.28
N GLY A 391 16.76 14.12 -5.24
CA GLY A 391 16.58 14.48 -6.64
C GLY A 391 17.21 13.49 -7.60
N ASN A 392 16.78 13.59 -8.85
CA ASN A 392 17.23 12.78 -9.97
C ASN A 392 17.64 13.71 -11.12
N ALA A 393 18.71 13.36 -11.81
CA ALA A 393 19.14 14.06 -13.01
C ALA A 393 19.52 13.04 -14.08
N TYR A 394 19.04 13.23 -15.29
CA TYR A 394 19.32 12.36 -16.43
C TYR A 394 19.68 13.20 -17.64
N HIS A 395 20.63 12.69 -18.43
CA HIS A 395 20.95 13.25 -19.73
C HIS A 395 21.18 12.10 -20.69
N ALA A 396 20.62 12.20 -21.89
CA ALA A 396 20.81 11.20 -22.95
C ALA A 396 21.19 11.88 -24.24
N ILE A 397 22.16 11.29 -24.94
CA ILE A 397 22.68 11.75 -26.24
C ILE A 397 22.25 10.73 -27.28
N LYS A 398 21.63 11.22 -28.36
CA LYS A 398 21.25 10.43 -29.54
C LYS A 398 22.39 10.48 -30.53
N PHE A 399 22.83 9.33 -31.04
CA PHE A 399 23.97 9.23 -31.96
C PHE A 399 23.85 7.99 -32.86
N ASN A 400 24.67 7.91 -33.89
CA ASN A 400 24.75 6.72 -34.74
C ASN A 400 26.00 5.90 -34.38
N LEU A 401 25.80 4.75 -33.72
CA LEU A 401 26.86 3.79 -33.46
C LEU A 401 27.28 3.09 -34.75
N LEU A 402 28.58 2.87 -34.97
CA LEU A 402 29.16 2.28 -36.18
C LEU A 402 28.72 2.99 -37.48
N GLY A 403 28.29 4.25 -37.37
CA GLY A 403 27.91 5.10 -38.51
C GLY A 403 26.46 5.02 -38.96
N ASP A 404 25.74 3.92 -38.70
CA ASP A 404 24.36 3.67 -39.17
C ASP A 404 23.38 3.13 -38.12
N LYS A 405 23.83 2.78 -36.89
CA LYS A 405 22.99 2.21 -35.87
C LYS A 405 22.46 3.30 -34.93
N GLU A 406 21.18 3.64 -35.04
CA GLU A 406 20.50 4.57 -34.13
C GLU A 406 20.72 4.12 -32.70
N SER A 407 21.32 4.98 -31.91
CA SER A 407 21.67 4.69 -30.50
C SER A 407 21.40 5.88 -29.61
N GLU A 408 21.08 5.59 -28.37
CA GLU A 408 20.92 6.56 -27.30
C GLU A 408 21.77 6.13 -26.09
N TRP A 409 22.68 7.00 -25.67
CA TRP A 409 23.46 6.82 -24.47
C TRP A 409 22.94 7.71 -23.40
N ARG A 410 22.43 7.10 -22.31
CA ARG A 410 21.93 7.78 -21.15
C ARG A 410 22.88 7.62 -19.97
N PHE A 411 23.04 8.69 -19.21
CA PHE A 411 23.65 8.68 -17.89
C PHE A 411 22.79 9.47 -16.91
N GLY A 412 22.84 9.07 -15.65
CA GLY A 412 21.99 9.67 -14.63
C GLY A 412 22.61 9.62 -13.25
N PHE A 413 22.09 10.48 -12.42
CA PHE A 413 22.40 10.63 -11.01
C PHE A 413 21.09 10.63 -10.22
N GLN A 414 21.07 9.90 -9.11
CA GLN A 414 19.95 9.91 -8.14
C GLN A 414 20.51 10.13 -6.75
N SER A 415 19.80 10.89 -5.92
CA SER A 415 20.17 11.13 -4.53
C SER A 415 18.95 11.18 -3.62
N ARG A 416 19.13 10.74 -2.39
CA ARG A 416 18.13 10.83 -1.34
C ARG A 416 18.79 10.91 0.03
N TYR A 417 18.19 11.71 0.91
CA TYR A 417 18.55 11.81 2.31
C TYR A 417 17.29 11.87 3.16
N ASP A 418 17.25 11.07 4.22
CA ASP A 418 16.19 11.01 5.22
C ASP A 418 16.74 11.33 6.61
N ASP A 419 16.06 12.20 7.34
CA ASP A 419 16.24 12.45 8.77
C ASP A 419 14.99 11.99 9.49
N ILE A 420 15.12 11.00 10.39
CA ILE A 420 14.03 10.19 10.89
C ILE A 420 14.07 10.09 12.41
N ARG A 421 12.96 10.38 13.06
CA ARG A 421 12.73 9.99 14.44
C ARG A 421 11.65 8.92 14.49
N VAL A 422 12.02 7.73 14.95
CA VAL A 422 11.20 6.51 14.86
C VAL A 422 11.27 5.72 16.17
N GLY A 423 10.15 5.08 16.54
CA GLY A 423 10.15 4.28 17.75
C GLY A 423 8.88 3.48 18.00
N LEU A 424 8.92 2.75 19.12
CA LEU A 424 7.89 1.84 19.61
C LEU A 424 7.64 2.11 21.09
N GLN A 425 6.37 2.21 21.46
CA GLN A 425 5.93 2.45 22.85
C GLN A 425 4.78 1.50 23.18
N ASP A 426 4.81 0.94 24.38
CA ASP A 426 3.68 0.19 24.90
C ASP A 426 2.61 1.16 25.40
N THR A 427 1.34 0.84 25.13
CA THR A 427 0.21 1.74 25.41
C THR A 427 -0.97 1.01 26.03
N VAL A 428 -1.71 1.74 26.86
CA VAL A 428 -3.05 1.35 27.28
C VAL A 428 -4.02 2.41 26.81
N GLN A 429 -5.00 2.03 25.97
CA GLN A 429 -5.98 2.96 25.41
C GLN A 429 -5.32 4.20 24.77
N ARG A 430 -4.27 3.97 23.98
CA ARG A 430 -3.42 4.99 23.30
C ARG A 430 -2.57 5.84 24.25
N THR A 431 -2.57 5.60 25.55
CA THR A 431 -1.71 6.31 26.49
C THR A 431 -0.40 5.55 26.67
N PRO A 432 0.75 6.09 26.25
CA PRO A 432 2.05 5.44 26.43
C PRO A 432 2.38 5.29 27.91
N TYR A 433 2.89 4.11 28.29
CA TYR A 433 3.42 3.85 29.62
C TYR A 433 4.87 3.37 29.61
N ALA A 434 5.34 2.85 28.47
CA ALA A 434 6.72 2.44 28.28
C ALA A 434 7.20 2.80 26.87
N THR A 435 8.50 2.96 26.71
CA THR A 435 9.14 3.17 25.40
C THR A 435 10.12 2.03 25.17
N THR A 436 9.81 1.17 24.22
CA THR A 436 10.60 0.01 23.82
C THR A 436 11.74 0.40 22.88
N ARG A 437 11.47 1.33 21.96
CA ARG A 437 12.47 1.89 21.04
C ARG A 437 12.23 3.37 20.80
N ASN A 438 13.34 4.11 20.70
CA ASN A 438 13.36 5.52 20.30
C ASN A 438 14.70 5.79 19.60
N ASP A 439 14.66 5.87 18.28
CA ASP A 439 15.85 6.00 17.46
C ASP A 439 15.81 7.30 16.65
N HIS A 440 16.96 7.95 16.50
CA HIS A 440 17.18 9.00 15.53
C HIS A 440 18.09 8.46 14.42
N VAL A 441 17.53 8.29 13.23
CA VAL A 441 18.20 7.74 12.07
C VAL A 441 18.42 8.82 11.03
N SER A 442 19.65 8.93 10.54
CA SER A 442 20.00 9.75 9.38
C SER A 442 20.55 8.81 8.31
N GLU A 443 19.91 8.74 7.16
CA GLU A 443 20.32 7.84 6.08
C GLU A 443 20.33 8.53 4.73
N GLY A 444 21.39 8.29 3.94
CA GLY A 444 21.57 8.89 2.65
C GLY A 444 21.95 7.89 1.57
N SER A 445 21.73 8.23 0.32
CA SER A 445 22.18 7.48 -0.84
C SER A 445 22.49 8.35 -2.03
N ILE A 446 23.43 7.90 -2.83
CA ILE A 446 23.67 8.37 -4.20
C ILE A 446 23.73 7.17 -5.13
N ALA A 447 23.28 7.38 -6.37
CA ALA A 447 23.45 6.40 -7.43
C ALA A 447 23.94 7.07 -8.71
N LEU A 448 24.86 6.40 -9.39
CA LEU A 448 25.27 6.72 -10.77
C LEU A 448 24.75 5.60 -11.67
N LEU A 449 24.17 5.97 -12.80
CA LEU A 449 23.64 5.01 -13.75
C LEU A 449 23.98 5.39 -15.19
N THR A 450 24.13 4.37 -16.01
CA THR A 450 24.35 4.55 -17.46
C THR A 450 23.77 3.37 -18.22
N ASP A 451 23.19 3.64 -19.38
CA ASP A 451 22.80 2.60 -20.35
C ASP A 451 22.94 3.11 -21.78
N VAL A 452 23.07 2.15 -22.67
CA VAL A 452 23.07 2.37 -24.12
C VAL A 452 21.93 1.55 -24.73
N LYS A 453 21.03 2.24 -25.39
CA LYS A 453 19.99 1.66 -26.22
C LYS A 453 20.43 1.71 -27.67
N THR A 454 20.43 0.58 -28.40
CA THR A 454 20.85 0.50 -29.79
C THR A 454 19.83 -0.28 -30.61
N LYS A 455 19.45 0.31 -31.76
CA LYS A 455 18.67 -0.36 -32.80
C LYS A 455 19.61 -0.92 -33.84
N TRP A 456 19.95 -2.22 -33.71
CA TRP A 456 20.90 -2.90 -34.61
C TRP A 456 20.34 -3.12 -36.01
N SER A 457 19.04 -3.36 -36.08
CA SER A 457 18.28 -3.57 -37.28
C SER A 457 16.79 -3.26 -37.03
N PRO A 458 15.92 -3.22 -38.03
CA PRO A 458 14.47 -3.08 -37.81
C PRO A 458 13.87 -4.12 -36.85
N TRP A 459 14.47 -5.30 -36.78
CA TRP A 459 13.97 -6.42 -35.97
C TRP A 459 14.79 -6.69 -34.68
N LEU A 460 15.88 -5.96 -34.39
CA LEU A 460 16.71 -6.20 -33.22
C LEU A 460 17.07 -4.91 -32.49
N ARG A 461 16.71 -4.81 -31.24
CA ARG A 461 17.07 -3.73 -30.30
C ARG A 461 17.70 -4.30 -29.03
N THR A 462 18.64 -3.56 -28.44
CA THR A 462 19.23 -3.89 -27.14
C THR A 462 19.27 -2.68 -26.24
N VAL A 463 19.12 -2.91 -24.93
CA VAL A 463 19.41 -1.93 -23.87
C VAL A 463 20.37 -2.60 -22.90
N VAL A 464 21.56 -2.04 -22.73
CA VAL A 464 22.58 -2.59 -21.83
C VAL A 464 23.12 -1.47 -20.96
N GLY A 465 23.18 -1.72 -19.65
CA GLY A 465 23.65 -0.70 -18.74
C GLY A 465 23.98 -1.25 -17.36
N ALA A 466 24.35 -0.34 -16.48
CA ALA A 466 24.61 -0.63 -15.08
C ALA A 466 24.32 0.58 -14.23
N ARG A 467 24.10 0.31 -12.92
CA ARG A 467 24.05 1.33 -11.88
C ARG A 467 25.01 0.98 -10.76
N TRP A 468 25.57 2.00 -10.13
CA TRP A 468 26.33 1.92 -8.89
C TRP A 468 25.58 2.70 -7.84
N ASP A 469 25.33 2.08 -6.70
CA ASP A 469 24.64 2.63 -5.56
C ASP A 469 25.59 2.68 -4.35
N TYR A 470 25.60 3.80 -3.65
CA TYR A 470 26.29 3.99 -2.39
C TYR A 470 25.32 4.53 -1.34
N TYR A 471 25.22 3.82 -0.22
CA TYR A 471 24.34 4.09 0.90
C TYR A 471 25.15 4.29 2.16
N TRP A 472 24.75 5.25 2.98
CA TRP A 472 25.39 5.51 4.27
C TRP A 472 24.35 6.02 5.26
N GLY A 473 24.67 5.95 6.58
CA GLY A 473 23.84 6.55 7.61
C GLY A 473 24.39 6.36 9.00
N SER A 474 23.62 6.84 9.93
CA SER A 474 23.84 6.68 11.37
C SER A 474 22.52 6.42 12.08
N ASN A 475 22.58 5.56 13.08
CA ASN A 475 21.52 5.37 14.06
C ASN A 475 22.02 5.82 15.42
N GLN A 476 21.23 6.64 16.09
CA GLN A 476 21.42 7.01 17.48
C GLN A 476 20.23 6.49 18.27
N GLY A 477 20.40 5.36 18.96
CA GLY A 477 19.42 4.85 19.91
C GLY A 477 19.35 5.78 21.12
N LEU A 478 18.22 6.37 21.36
CA LEU A 478 18.00 7.27 22.48
C LEU A 478 17.57 6.49 23.72
N GLN A 479 17.88 7.01 24.89
CA GLN A 479 17.48 6.40 26.15
C GLN A 479 15.95 6.41 26.26
N ALA A 480 15.38 5.29 26.65
CA ALA A 480 13.95 5.18 26.95
C ALA A 480 13.70 5.30 28.46
N TYR A 481 12.53 5.81 28.80
CA TYR A 481 12.08 5.98 30.16
C TYR A 481 10.73 5.33 30.36
N TRP A 482 10.50 4.86 31.58
CA TRP A 482 9.21 4.43 32.06
C TRP A 482 8.54 5.61 32.76
N ASP A 483 7.59 6.25 32.10
CA ASP A 483 7.03 7.55 32.56
C ASP A 483 5.63 7.44 33.17
N SER A 484 5.14 6.22 33.48
CA SER A 484 3.75 6.06 33.91
C SER A 484 3.57 5.52 35.31
N PRO A 485 2.56 6.02 36.08
CA PRO A 485 2.09 5.41 37.30
C PRO A 485 1.48 4.00 37.11
N LEU A 486 1.19 3.57 35.87
CA LEU A 486 0.93 2.17 35.53
C LEU A 486 2.28 1.43 35.50
N SER A 487 2.92 1.32 36.66
CA SER A 487 4.23 0.69 36.77
C SER A 487 4.17 -0.75 36.23
N PRO A 488 5.10 -1.15 35.37
CA PRO A 488 5.14 -2.49 34.77
C PRO A 488 5.32 -3.66 35.74
N GLY A 489 5.50 -3.37 37.01
CA GLY A 489 5.66 -4.34 38.05
C GLY A 489 4.53 -5.34 38.22
N LEU A 490 3.40 -5.15 37.54
CA LEU A 490 2.22 -5.98 37.71
C LEU A 490 2.03 -7.04 36.63
N ASP A 491 2.75 -6.95 35.48
CA ASP A 491 2.31 -7.69 34.28
C ASP A 491 3.35 -8.60 33.61
N SER A 492 4.61 -8.58 34.00
CA SER A 492 5.60 -9.46 33.35
C SER A 492 5.84 -10.74 34.17
N PRO A 493 5.64 -11.93 33.59
CA PRO A 493 6.19 -13.16 34.17
C PRO A 493 7.71 -13.02 34.31
N GLY A 494 8.22 -13.00 35.56
CA GLY A 494 9.63 -12.79 35.86
C GLY A 494 10.03 -11.36 36.22
N PHE A 495 9.07 -10.43 36.39
CA PHE A 495 9.34 -9.12 36.96
C PHE A 495 9.67 -9.23 38.43
N ASP A 496 10.89 -8.80 38.78
CA ASP A 496 11.30 -8.61 40.20
C ASP A 496 11.01 -7.15 40.57
N PRO A 497 9.97 -6.88 41.40
CA PRO A 497 9.65 -5.53 41.87
C PRO A 497 10.79 -4.89 42.69
N THR A 498 11.77 -5.66 43.14
CA THR A 498 12.94 -5.18 43.87
C THR A 498 14.07 -4.74 42.94
N ASN A 499 13.99 -5.03 41.61
CA ASN A 499 15.00 -4.62 40.64
C ASN A 499 14.35 -3.86 39.45
N PRO A 500 14.12 -2.54 39.57
CA PRO A 500 13.38 -1.74 38.58
C PRO A 500 14.17 -1.45 37.31
N VAL A 501 15.35 -2.00 37.11
CA VAL A 501 16.21 -1.69 35.99
C VAL A 501 15.93 -2.67 34.84
N ARG A 502 14.90 -2.42 34.03
CA ARG A 502 14.94 -2.93 32.64
C ARG A 502 16.04 -2.17 31.93
N ILE A 503 17.06 -2.90 31.55
CA ILE A 503 18.24 -2.36 30.93
C ILE A 503 17.89 -2.05 29.45
N TRP A 504 17.85 -0.77 29.14
CA TRP A 504 17.62 -0.28 27.78
C TRP A 504 18.91 -0.36 26.96
N THR A 505 18.88 -1.14 25.88
CA THR A 505 20.04 -1.33 24.99
C THR A 505 20.13 -0.30 23.85
N GLY A 506 19.19 0.63 23.73
CA GLY A 506 19.12 1.61 22.65
C GLY A 506 20.46 2.31 22.35
N PRO A 507 21.14 2.94 23.34
CA PRO A 507 22.44 3.57 23.12
C PRO A 507 23.53 2.59 22.65
N LEU A 508 23.47 1.32 23.06
CA LEU A 508 24.43 0.28 22.66
C LEU A 508 24.26 -0.17 21.20
N ASN A 509 23.07 0.03 20.65
CA ASN A 509 22.72 -0.24 19.24
C ASN A 509 22.98 0.96 18.32
N SER A 510 23.58 2.03 18.84
CA SER A 510 23.98 3.19 18.05
C SER A 510 25.21 2.89 17.19
N GLY A 511 25.28 3.50 16.02
CA GLY A 511 26.41 3.32 15.13
C GLY A 511 26.25 3.96 13.76
N THR A 512 27.26 3.78 12.93
CA THR A 512 27.26 4.18 11.52
C THR A 512 27.51 2.97 10.63
N TYR A 513 26.93 2.98 9.46
CA TYR A 513 27.11 1.92 8.47
C TYR A 513 27.11 2.49 7.05
N ASN A 514 27.79 1.81 6.12
CA ASN A 514 27.70 2.12 4.70
C ASN A 514 27.80 0.84 3.87
N ALA A 515 27.24 0.90 2.67
CA ALA A 515 27.28 -0.21 1.72
C ALA A 515 27.25 0.31 0.29
N GLN A 516 27.74 -0.49 -0.64
CA GLN A 516 27.69 -0.19 -2.06
C GLN A 516 27.35 -1.43 -2.88
N LEU A 517 26.75 -1.22 -4.04
CA LEU A 517 26.36 -2.29 -4.93
C LEU A 517 26.47 -1.84 -6.40
N ILE A 518 26.92 -2.75 -7.27
CA ILE A 518 26.85 -2.59 -8.73
C ILE A 518 25.78 -3.53 -9.27
N SER A 519 24.87 -2.98 -10.09
CA SER A 519 23.72 -3.69 -10.65
C SER A 519 23.74 -3.60 -12.17
N PRO A 520 24.30 -4.61 -12.86
CA PRO A 520 24.22 -4.72 -14.33
C PRO A 520 22.80 -5.07 -14.76
N LYS A 521 22.40 -4.57 -15.94
CA LYS A 521 21.07 -4.79 -16.52
C LYS A 521 21.18 -4.88 -18.02
N ALA A 522 20.41 -5.78 -18.63
CA ALA A 522 20.39 -5.99 -20.05
C ALA A 522 19.00 -6.41 -20.56
N SER A 523 18.58 -5.87 -21.69
CA SER A 523 17.37 -6.25 -22.39
C SER A 523 17.68 -6.45 -23.87
N VAL A 524 17.17 -7.53 -24.46
CA VAL A 524 17.21 -7.81 -25.89
C VAL A 524 15.78 -7.93 -26.39
N ILE A 525 15.44 -7.16 -27.41
CA ILE A 525 14.10 -7.14 -28.01
C ILE A 525 14.24 -7.57 -29.48
N ILE A 526 13.50 -8.60 -29.84
CA ILE A 526 13.50 -9.18 -31.19
C ILE A 526 12.10 -9.07 -31.78
N ASN A 527 11.96 -8.34 -32.86
CA ASN A 527 10.72 -8.12 -33.58
C ASN A 527 10.84 -8.66 -35.03
N PRO A 528 10.56 -9.94 -35.25
CA PRO A 528 10.80 -10.56 -36.54
C PRO A 528 9.67 -10.32 -37.55
N TRP A 529 8.50 -9.77 -37.13
CA TRP A 529 7.29 -9.69 -37.97
C TRP A 529 6.61 -8.31 -37.89
N ASP A 530 7.18 -7.32 -38.56
CA ASP A 530 6.58 -6.00 -38.85
C ASP A 530 5.85 -5.35 -37.65
N ASP A 531 6.52 -5.23 -36.51
CA ASP A 531 6.04 -4.58 -35.28
C ASP A 531 4.77 -5.21 -34.65
N LYS A 532 4.36 -6.41 -35.06
CA LYS A 532 3.21 -7.11 -34.51
C LYS A 532 3.54 -8.02 -33.34
N THR A 533 4.78 -8.49 -33.25
CA THR A 533 5.22 -9.40 -32.19
C THR A 533 6.64 -9.09 -31.74
N ASP A 534 6.77 -8.77 -30.47
CA ASP A 534 8.05 -8.58 -29.80
C ASP A 534 8.36 -9.78 -28.91
N PHE A 535 9.57 -10.32 -29.01
CA PHE A 535 10.17 -11.26 -28.05
C PHE A 535 11.18 -10.50 -27.19
N TYR A 536 11.17 -10.78 -25.90
CA TYR A 536 11.98 -10.10 -24.90
C TYR A 536 12.84 -11.09 -24.13
N LEU A 537 14.10 -10.72 -23.92
CA LEU A 537 15.03 -11.39 -23.01
C LEU A 537 15.57 -10.31 -22.07
N ASN A 538 15.27 -10.41 -20.77
CA ASN A 538 15.69 -9.44 -19.79
C ASN A 538 16.51 -10.11 -18.67
N PHE A 539 17.55 -9.42 -18.24
CA PHE A 539 18.38 -9.76 -17.10
C PHE A 539 18.67 -8.51 -16.29
N GLY A 540 18.63 -8.61 -14.97
CA GLY A 540 18.98 -7.50 -14.11
C GLY A 540 19.32 -7.92 -12.71
N ARG A 541 20.24 -7.18 -12.07
CA ARG A 541 20.48 -7.21 -10.65
C ARG A 541 19.70 -6.06 -10.01
N GLY A 542 18.98 -6.36 -8.93
CA GLY A 542 18.26 -5.39 -8.11
C GLY A 542 18.67 -5.48 -6.66
N PHE A 543 18.04 -4.71 -5.81
CA PHE A 543 18.20 -4.76 -4.36
C PHE A 543 17.06 -4.05 -3.65
N HIS A 544 16.96 -4.27 -2.33
CA HIS A 544 16.29 -3.36 -1.42
C HIS A 544 17.23 -2.95 -0.29
N SER A 545 17.01 -1.75 0.25
CA SER A 545 17.66 -1.31 1.49
C SER A 545 16.91 -1.85 2.70
N ASN A 546 17.66 -2.33 3.69
CA ASN A 546 17.12 -2.78 4.96
C ASN A 546 16.89 -1.60 5.91
N ASP A 547 16.07 -1.80 6.94
CA ASP A 547 15.91 -0.84 8.03
C ASP A 547 17.28 -0.55 8.66
N PHE A 548 17.63 0.73 8.72
CA PHE A 548 18.97 1.13 9.17
C PHE A 548 19.24 0.73 10.63
N ARG A 549 18.21 0.67 11.48
CA ARG A 549 18.33 0.24 12.87
C ARG A 549 18.84 -1.20 12.98
N ALA A 550 18.45 -2.07 12.04
CA ALA A 550 18.91 -3.46 11.99
C ALA A 550 20.38 -3.59 11.59
N THR A 551 20.96 -2.62 10.89
CA THR A 551 22.36 -2.63 10.48
C THR A 551 23.30 -2.28 11.63
N THR A 552 22.84 -1.58 12.65
CA THR A 552 23.62 -1.18 13.83
C THR A 552 23.26 -1.98 15.08
N GLN A 553 22.19 -2.78 15.02
CA GLN A 553 21.71 -3.58 16.14
C GLN A 553 22.74 -4.64 16.55
N ARG A 554 22.98 -4.76 17.84
CA ARG A 554 23.87 -5.76 18.45
C ARG A 554 23.19 -6.53 19.55
N PHE A 555 22.21 -5.91 20.20
CA PHE A 555 21.49 -6.45 21.34
C PHE A 555 19.99 -6.29 21.12
N ALA A 556 19.23 -7.27 21.60
CA ALA A 556 17.78 -7.16 21.67
C ALA A 556 17.38 -5.96 22.56
N ALA A 557 16.24 -5.35 22.25
CA ALA A 557 15.81 -4.14 22.97
C ALA A 557 15.43 -4.43 24.43
N THR A 558 14.90 -5.61 24.72
CA THR A 558 14.25 -5.95 26.00
C THR A 558 14.61 -7.34 26.54
N GLU A 559 15.48 -8.09 25.89
CA GLU A 559 15.82 -9.47 26.26
C GLU A 559 17.18 -9.53 26.94
N LEU A 560 17.26 -10.34 27.99
CA LEU A 560 18.52 -10.72 28.63
C LEU A 560 18.91 -12.13 28.19
N ASP A 561 20.21 -12.41 28.16
CA ASP A 561 20.73 -13.76 27.98
C ASP A 561 20.57 -14.59 29.28
N ASP A 562 20.86 -15.90 29.20
CA ASP A 562 20.74 -16.83 30.32
C ASP A 562 21.65 -16.47 31.52
N ASN A 563 22.62 -15.57 31.33
CA ASN A 563 23.54 -15.12 32.36
C ASN A 563 23.16 -13.72 32.94
N GLY A 564 22.01 -13.16 32.51
CA GLY A 564 21.55 -11.83 32.90
C GLY A 564 22.28 -10.69 32.19
N GLY A 565 23.04 -10.98 31.12
CA GLY A 565 23.61 -10.00 30.20
C GLY A 565 22.63 -9.61 29.10
N TYR A 566 23.04 -8.74 28.17
CA TYR A 566 22.22 -8.36 27.03
C TYR A 566 22.17 -9.48 25.98
N ALA A 567 20.99 -9.92 25.60
CA ALA A 567 20.83 -10.90 24.54
C ALA A 567 21.38 -10.35 23.22
N SER A 568 22.39 -11.03 22.68
CA SER A 568 22.99 -10.66 21.39
C SER A 568 22.07 -11.03 20.24
N VAL A 569 21.91 -10.10 19.30
CA VAL A 569 21.14 -10.34 18.06
C VAL A 569 22.03 -10.13 16.83
N PRO A 570 21.79 -10.89 15.76
CA PRO A 570 22.54 -10.69 14.52
C PRO A 570 22.18 -9.32 13.90
N HIS A 571 23.12 -8.69 13.22
CA HIS A 571 22.91 -7.47 12.47
C HIS A 571 22.75 -7.76 10.98
N ASN A 572 21.96 -6.94 10.29
CA ASN A 572 21.73 -7.04 8.86
C ASN A 572 22.72 -6.24 8.04
N GLY A 573 23.07 -6.70 6.82
CA GLY A 573 23.65 -5.82 5.81
C GLY A 573 22.63 -4.73 5.38
N LEU A 574 23.13 -3.54 5.01
CA LEU A 574 22.25 -2.42 4.60
C LEU A 574 21.56 -2.66 3.26
N LEU A 575 22.16 -3.42 2.34
CA LEU A 575 21.61 -3.72 1.02
C LEU A 575 21.44 -5.22 0.85
N SER A 576 20.24 -5.67 0.49
CA SER A 576 19.91 -7.05 0.14
C SER A 576 19.79 -7.19 -1.39
N PRO A 577 20.77 -7.80 -2.07
CA PRO A 577 20.75 -7.91 -3.51
C PRO A 577 19.80 -8.99 -4.01
N SER A 578 19.29 -8.79 -5.22
CA SER A 578 18.53 -9.76 -5.98
C SER A 578 19.04 -9.92 -7.41
N THR A 579 18.64 -10.99 -8.08
CA THR A 579 18.90 -11.23 -9.50
C THR A 579 17.62 -11.68 -10.17
N GLY A 580 17.24 -11.02 -11.25
CA GLY A 580 16.06 -11.32 -12.04
C GLY A 580 16.40 -11.65 -13.48
N ALA A 581 15.64 -12.53 -14.08
CA ALA A 581 15.64 -12.83 -15.51
C ALA A 581 14.21 -13.06 -16.00
N GLU A 582 13.89 -12.65 -17.21
CA GLU A 582 12.61 -12.98 -17.83
C GLU A 582 12.75 -13.22 -19.34
N VAL A 583 11.89 -14.08 -19.87
CA VAL A 583 11.64 -14.29 -21.28
C VAL A 583 10.17 -14.03 -21.53
N GLY A 584 9.86 -13.24 -22.53
CA GLY A 584 8.47 -12.89 -22.80
C GLY A 584 8.18 -12.65 -24.26
N VAL A 585 6.90 -12.68 -24.59
CA VAL A 585 6.36 -12.32 -25.89
C VAL A 585 5.18 -11.37 -25.70
N LYS A 586 5.11 -10.36 -26.54
CA LYS A 586 3.98 -9.44 -26.67
C LYS A 586 3.54 -9.43 -28.12
N THR A 587 2.25 -9.67 -28.38
CA THR A 587 1.76 -9.79 -29.76
C THR A 587 0.43 -9.07 -29.98
N ARG A 588 0.27 -8.52 -31.19
CA ARG A 588 -0.93 -7.88 -31.74
C ARG A 588 -1.28 -8.46 -33.12
N VAL A 589 -0.95 -9.73 -33.36
CA VAL A 589 -1.23 -10.39 -34.64
C VAL A 589 -2.73 -10.51 -34.89
N ILE A 590 -3.52 -10.71 -33.84
CA ILE A 590 -4.98 -10.71 -33.90
C ILE A 590 -5.46 -9.26 -33.73
N ASP A 591 -6.23 -8.79 -34.70
CA ASP A 591 -6.78 -7.43 -34.64
C ASP A 591 -7.56 -7.19 -33.34
N LYS A 592 -7.34 -6.02 -32.74
CA LYS A 592 -7.99 -5.58 -31.48
C LYS A 592 -7.67 -6.47 -30.26
N LEU A 593 -6.73 -7.39 -30.35
CA LEU A 593 -6.22 -8.20 -29.26
C LEU A 593 -4.74 -7.91 -29.02
N GLU A 594 -4.41 -7.42 -27.81
CA GLU A 594 -3.04 -7.44 -27.32
C GLU A 594 -2.89 -8.57 -26.31
N SER A 595 -1.94 -9.46 -26.54
CA SER A 595 -1.59 -10.55 -25.64
C SER A 595 -0.13 -10.47 -25.24
N ALA A 596 0.17 -10.74 -23.99
CA ALA A 596 1.53 -10.92 -23.51
C ALA A 596 1.64 -12.17 -22.64
N ALA A 597 2.74 -12.89 -22.81
CA ALA A 597 3.12 -13.99 -21.94
C ALA A 597 4.57 -13.79 -21.49
N THR A 598 4.83 -13.97 -20.21
CA THR A 598 6.16 -13.78 -19.61
C THR A 598 6.47 -14.92 -18.65
N LEU A 599 7.62 -15.57 -18.82
CA LEU A 599 8.23 -16.46 -17.84
C LEU A 599 9.31 -15.66 -17.10
N PHE A 600 9.26 -15.64 -15.76
CA PHE A 600 10.22 -14.91 -14.95
C PHE A 600 10.86 -15.79 -13.88
N PHE A 601 12.08 -15.40 -13.50
CA PHE A 601 12.82 -15.96 -12.38
C PHE A 601 13.41 -14.79 -11.56
N ILE A 602 13.21 -14.81 -10.24
CA ILE A 602 13.80 -13.83 -9.31
C ILE A 602 14.39 -14.61 -8.12
N GLN A 603 15.66 -14.32 -7.83
CA GLN A 603 16.37 -14.82 -6.66
C GLN A 603 16.74 -13.64 -5.77
N THR A 604 16.38 -13.70 -4.49
CA THR A 604 16.78 -12.76 -3.44
C THR A 604 17.88 -13.36 -2.59
N ALA A 605 18.81 -12.55 -2.14
CA ALA A 605 19.88 -13.01 -1.25
C ALA A 605 19.34 -13.28 0.15
N GLN A 606 18.46 -12.45 0.64
CA GLN A 606 17.79 -12.50 1.94
C GLN A 606 16.36 -12.00 1.80
N GLU A 607 15.45 -12.58 2.59
CA GLU A 607 14.10 -12.07 2.83
C GLU A 607 14.08 -11.51 4.26
N ASN A 608 14.23 -10.20 4.40
CA ASN A 608 14.21 -9.59 5.72
C ASN A 608 12.77 -9.24 6.09
N ILE A 609 12.37 -9.64 7.28
CA ILE A 609 11.04 -9.41 7.82
C ILE A 609 11.15 -8.42 8.96
N PHE A 610 10.43 -7.30 8.88
CA PHE A 610 10.27 -6.38 9.99
C PHE A 610 9.13 -6.86 10.87
N GLU A 611 9.42 -7.10 12.15
CA GLU A 611 8.42 -7.41 13.16
C GLU A 611 7.97 -6.13 13.85
N GLY A 612 6.74 -5.71 13.56
CA GLY A 612 6.22 -4.41 13.98
C GLY A 612 6.05 -4.26 15.50
N ASP A 613 5.82 -5.35 16.21
CA ASP A 613 5.61 -5.42 17.65
C ASP A 613 6.92 -5.50 18.45
N SER A 614 7.94 -6.15 17.90
CA SER A 614 9.29 -6.15 18.48
C SER A 614 10.11 -4.93 18.08
N GLY A 615 9.74 -4.27 16.97
CA GLY A 615 10.49 -3.19 16.38
C GLY A 615 11.86 -3.61 15.85
N ASN A 616 12.04 -4.89 15.53
CA ASN A 616 13.27 -5.49 15.05
C ASN A 616 13.09 -6.05 13.63
N THR A 617 14.20 -6.14 12.87
CA THR A 617 14.21 -6.88 11.61
C THR A 617 14.83 -8.24 11.85
N VAL A 618 14.11 -9.30 11.50
CA VAL A 618 14.59 -10.67 11.50
C VAL A 618 15.24 -10.97 10.16
N ILE A 619 16.47 -11.51 10.21
CA ILE A 619 17.19 -11.96 9.03
C ILE A 619 16.58 -13.28 8.57
N ALA A 620 16.00 -13.29 7.38
CA ALA A 620 15.53 -14.52 6.78
C ALA A 620 16.47 -15.01 5.66
N ARG A 621 16.34 -16.29 5.35
CA ARG A 621 17.09 -16.96 4.27
C ARG A 621 16.74 -16.34 2.92
N GLY A 622 17.61 -16.48 1.93
CA GLY A 622 17.29 -16.12 0.56
C GLY A 622 16.21 -17.00 -0.05
N ALA A 623 15.51 -16.48 -1.05
CA ALA A 623 14.40 -17.15 -1.71
C ALA A 623 14.54 -17.19 -3.23
N ASN A 624 13.85 -18.14 -3.85
CA ASN A 624 13.67 -18.24 -5.29
C ASN A 624 12.19 -18.13 -5.65
N ARG A 625 11.90 -17.35 -6.70
CA ARG A 625 10.58 -17.19 -7.30
C ARG A 625 10.68 -17.49 -8.79
N ILE A 626 9.86 -18.43 -9.27
CA ILE A 626 9.69 -18.70 -10.70
C ILE A 626 8.20 -18.65 -11.02
N GLY A 627 7.84 -18.01 -12.14
CA GLY A 627 6.42 -17.88 -12.46
C GLY A 627 6.15 -17.51 -13.91
N VAL A 628 4.87 -17.60 -14.25
CA VAL A 628 4.32 -17.26 -15.56
C VAL A 628 3.27 -16.16 -15.39
N GLU A 629 3.33 -15.16 -16.23
CA GLU A 629 2.32 -14.10 -16.35
C GLU A 629 1.69 -14.16 -17.73
N LEU A 630 0.35 -14.12 -17.79
CA LEU A 630 -0.45 -13.99 -18.99
C LEU A 630 -1.31 -12.75 -18.85
N SER A 631 -1.31 -11.87 -19.86
CA SER A 631 -2.11 -10.64 -19.89
C SER A 631 -2.72 -10.48 -21.26
N ASN A 632 -4.03 -10.28 -21.32
CA ASN A 632 -4.77 -10.12 -22.54
C ASN A 632 -5.71 -8.94 -22.43
N HIS A 633 -5.72 -8.09 -23.46
CA HIS A 633 -6.67 -7.02 -23.63
C HIS A 633 -7.31 -7.15 -25.01
N TYR A 634 -8.64 -7.29 -25.06
CA TYR A 634 -9.41 -7.52 -26.28
C TYR A 634 -10.58 -6.57 -26.38
N ARG A 635 -10.60 -5.70 -27.41
CA ARG A 635 -11.72 -4.77 -27.67
C ARG A 635 -12.36 -5.07 -29.04
N PRO A 636 -13.23 -6.08 -29.11
CA PRO A 636 -13.86 -6.46 -30.39
C PRO A 636 -14.75 -5.34 -30.96
N LEU A 637 -15.40 -4.56 -30.11
CA LEU A 637 -16.32 -3.48 -30.48
C LEU A 637 -15.94 -2.19 -29.72
N SER A 638 -16.35 -1.03 -30.23
CA SER A 638 -16.10 0.27 -29.58
C SER A 638 -16.65 0.33 -28.13
N TRP A 639 -17.77 -0.34 -27.90
CA TRP A 639 -18.47 -0.36 -26.63
C TRP A 639 -18.21 -1.60 -25.76
N LEU A 640 -17.33 -2.52 -26.18
CA LEU A 640 -17.07 -3.78 -25.47
C LEU A 640 -15.57 -4.07 -25.40
N ALA A 641 -15.04 -4.19 -24.18
CA ALA A 641 -13.68 -4.66 -23.93
C ALA A 641 -13.61 -5.74 -22.87
N PHE A 642 -12.63 -6.62 -23.00
CA PHE A 642 -12.29 -7.68 -22.05
C PHE A 642 -10.83 -7.55 -21.66
N GLU A 643 -10.55 -7.61 -20.36
CA GLU A 643 -9.21 -7.78 -19.83
C GLU A 643 -9.13 -9.08 -19.04
N GLY A 644 -8.02 -9.78 -19.16
CA GLY A 644 -7.80 -11.04 -18.43
C GLY A 644 -6.33 -11.24 -18.13
N ASP A 645 -6.00 -11.23 -16.85
CA ASP A 645 -4.64 -11.36 -16.35
C ASP A 645 -4.54 -12.51 -15.37
N VAL A 646 -3.49 -13.33 -15.51
CA VAL A 646 -3.17 -14.42 -14.58
C VAL A 646 -1.67 -14.42 -14.33
N THR A 647 -1.29 -14.40 -13.07
CA THR A 647 0.09 -14.64 -12.63
C THR A 647 0.12 -15.89 -11.74
N ALA A 648 0.92 -16.86 -12.11
CA ALA A 648 1.18 -18.08 -11.30
C ALA A 648 2.64 -18.09 -10.88
N THR A 649 2.92 -18.25 -9.59
CA THR A 649 4.28 -18.18 -9.02
C THR A 649 4.53 -19.32 -8.05
N HIS A 650 5.70 -19.97 -8.19
CA HIS A 650 6.27 -20.86 -7.20
C HIS A 650 7.38 -20.15 -6.45
N ALA A 651 7.13 -19.85 -5.16
CA ALA A 651 8.05 -19.13 -4.30
C ALA A 651 8.46 -20.00 -3.09
N ARG A 652 9.77 -20.11 -2.82
CA ARG A 652 10.33 -20.93 -1.75
C ARG A 652 11.59 -20.30 -1.18
N PHE A 653 11.78 -20.46 0.13
CA PHE A 653 13.08 -20.26 0.77
C PHE A 653 14.14 -21.25 0.24
N ARG A 654 15.39 -20.83 0.22
CA ARG A 654 16.54 -21.69 -0.06
C ARG A 654 16.98 -22.39 1.23
N GLY A 655 16.80 -23.72 1.28
CA GLY A 655 17.07 -24.54 2.46
C GLY A 655 15.93 -24.54 3.48
N PHE A 656 16.17 -25.19 4.62
CA PHE A 656 15.26 -25.33 5.75
C PHE A 656 15.77 -24.53 6.95
N ASN A 657 14.87 -24.14 7.83
CA ASN A 657 15.20 -23.52 9.11
C ASN A 657 15.54 -24.59 10.15
N TRP A 658 16.82 -24.97 10.23
CA TRP A 658 17.29 -25.99 11.15
C TRP A 658 17.35 -25.51 12.61
N GLU A 659 17.53 -24.22 12.84
CA GLU A 659 17.50 -23.66 14.20
C GLU A 659 16.12 -23.81 14.81
N GLN A 660 15.09 -23.51 14.04
CA GLN A 660 13.71 -23.76 14.44
C GLN A 660 13.47 -25.25 14.69
N ALA A 661 14.00 -26.14 13.83
CA ALA A 661 13.89 -27.59 14.04
C ALA A 661 14.47 -28.06 15.36
N ASN A 662 15.67 -27.57 15.72
CA ASN A 662 16.33 -27.93 16.96
C ASN A 662 15.59 -27.42 18.18
N PHE A 663 15.13 -26.18 18.17
CA PHE A 663 14.32 -25.58 19.22
C PHE A 663 13.06 -26.40 19.49
N TYR A 664 12.34 -26.87 18.47
CA TYR A 664 11.13 -27.67 18.63
C TYR A 664 11.42 -29.11 19.09
N ASN A 665 12.51 -29.70 18.66
CA ASN A 665 12.91 -31.03 19.13
C ASN A 665 13.32 -31.05 20.61
N GLU A 666 13.88 -29.96 21.13
CA GLU A 666 14.26 -29.82 22.54
C GLU A 666 13.10 -29.48 23.47
N LEU A 667 12.20 -28.61 22.99
CA LEU A 667 11.12 -28.08 23.81
C LEU A 667 9.84 -28.95 23.84
N LEU A 668 9.56 -29.65 22.76
CA LEU A 668 8.27 -30.30 22.54
C LEU A 668 8.40 -31.82 22.50
N GLN A 669 8.44 -32.44 23.66
CA GLN A 669 8.06 -33.83 23.76
C GLN A 669 6.54 -33.95 23.50
N PRO A 670 6.10 -34.60 22.41
CA PRO A 670 4.70 -34.58 21.96
C PRO A 670 3.67 -35.03 23.00
N ASP A 671 4.10 -35.76 24.00
CA ASP A 671 3.24 -36.37 25.02
C ASP A 671 2.96 -35.47 26.21
N ALA A 672 3.67 -34.34 26.35
CA ALA A 672 3.55 -33.49 27.52
C ALA A 672 2.39 -32.49 27.45
N PHE A 673 1.96 -32.07 26.23
CA PHE A 673 0.97 -31.02 26.06
C PHE A 673 -0.03 -31.33 24.93
N PRO A 674 -1.09 -32.11 25.18
CA PRO A 674 -2.04 -32.54 24.14
C PRO A 674 -2.87 -31.41 23.51
N TRP A 675 -2.88 -30.21 24.07
CA TRP A 675 -3.54 -29.01 23.52
C TRP A 675 -2.58 -28.03 22.83
N PHE A 676 -1.27 -28.22 22.93
CA PHE A 676 -0.30 -27.42 22.25
C PHE A 676 -0.08 -27.97 20.84
N SER A 677 -0.53 -27.23 19.84
CA SER A 677 -0.24 -27.57 18.44
C SER A 677 1.12 -26.98 18.05
N TRP A 678 2.14 -27.85 17.98
CA TRP A 678 3.43 -27.52 17.35
C TRP A 678 3.28 -27.38 15.83
N GLN A 679 2.12 -27.76 15.28
CA GLN A 679 1.77 -27.60 13.87
C GLN A 679 1.78 -26.13 13.50
N GLY A 680 2.40 -25.78 12.37
CA GLY A 680 2.67 -24.40 11.99
C GLY A 680 4.03 -23.86 12.42
N ASN A 681 4.74 -24.59 13.26
CA ASN A 681 6.07 -24.23 13.74
C ASN A 681 7.15 -25.25 13.28
N ALA A 682 6.76 -26.27 12.53
CA ALA A 682 7.71 -27.24 11.99
C ALA A 682 8.64 -26.58 10.95
N PRO A 683 9.89 -27.06 10.81
CA PRO A 683 10.78 -26.55 9.78
C PRO A 683 10.19 -26.77 8.40
N GLY A 684 10.26 -25.74 7.58
CA GLY A 684 9.73 -25.74 6.23
C GLY A 684 10.53 -24.86 5.29
N ASN A 685 10.06 -24.70 4.08
CA ASN A 685 10.63 -23.77 3.10
C ASN A 685 9.57 -22.99 2.32
N TYR A 686 8.33 -23.00 2.77
CA TYR A 686 7.34 -22.10 2.20
C TYR A 686 7.73 -20.65 2.51
N LEU A 687 7.70 -19.84 1.50
CA LEU A 687 7.79 -18.39 1.70
C LEU A 687 6.45 -17.90 2.20
N VAL A 688 6.43 -17.39 3.44
CA VAL A 688 5.21 -16.99 4.14
C VAL A 688 4.50 -15.89 3.35
N ASN A 689 3.18 -16.00 3.24
CA ASN A 689 2.29 -15.10 2.49
C ASN A 689 2.57 -14.97 0.98
N ALA A 690 3.56 -15.66 0.42
CA ALA A 690 3.80 -15.66 -1.02
C ALA A 690 2.58 -16.18 -1.78
N THR A 691 2.04 -15.33 -2.67
CA THR A 691 0.81 -15.62 -3.41
C THR A 691 1.08 -16.51 -4.61
N PRO A 692 0.54 -17.76 -4.64
CA PRO A 692 0.81 -18.67 -5.74
C PRO A 692 0.05 -18.31 -7.02
N ILE A 693 -1.15 -17.75 -6.95
CA ILE A 693 -1.93 -17.32 -8.10
C ILE A 693 -2.65 -16.02 -7.79
N VAL A 694 -2.51 -15.04 -8.69
CA VAL A 694 -3.34 -13.84 -8.78
C VAL A 694 -4.00 -13.84 -10.15
N ALA A 695 -5.32 -13.65 -10.21
CA ALA A 695 -6.05 -13.52 -11.46
C ALA A 695 -7.03 -12.33 -11.39
N THR A 696 -7.09 -11.56 -12.48
CA THR A 696 -8.01 -10.44 -12.65
C THR A 696 -8.74 -10.60 -13.98
N GLY A 697 -10.04 -10.35 -13.98
CA GLY A 697 -10.85 -10.28 -15.19
C GLY A 697 -11.70 -9.03 -15.18
N VAL A 698 -11.72 -8.28 -16.27
CA VAL A 698 -12.52 -7.06 -16.41
C VAL A 698 -13.38 -7.17 -17.68
N ILE A 699 -14.63 -6.75 -17.57
CA ILE A 699 -15.54 -6.55 -18.71
C ILE A 699 -15.97 -5.10 -18.69
N GLU A 700 -15.67 -4.36 -19.76
CA GLU A 700 -16.11 -2.99 -19.96
C GLU A 700 -17.18 -2.91 -21.01
N LEU A 701 -18.28 -2.20 -20.70
CA LEU A 701 -19.42 -1.96 -21.57
C LEU A 701 -19.72 -0.47 -21.64
N GLY A 702 -20.06 0.00 -22.81
CA GLY A 702 -20.51 1.38 -23.06
C GLY A 702 -19.54 2.20 -23.89
N GLU A 703 -20.03 3.33 -24.33
CA GLU A 703 -19.30 4.33 -25.10
C GLU A 703 -19.00 5.58 -24.24
N ALA A 704 -18.44 6.60 -24.87
CA ALA A 704 -18.12 7.87 -24.23
C ALA A 704 -19.34 8.55 -23.60
N THR A 705 -20.51 8.36 -24.17
CA THR A 705 -21.79 8.89 -23.67
C THR A 705 -22.86 7.80 -23.60
N GLY A 706 -23.87 8.00 -22.79
CA GLY A 706 -24.92 7.03 -22.57
C GLY A 706 -24.62 6.08 -21.41
N TYR A 707 -25.20 4.91 -21.45
CA TYR A 707 -24.99 3.88 -20.43
C TYR A 707 -23.60 3.27 -20.51
N PHE A 708 -23.03 2.98 -19.35
CA PHE A 708 -21.78 2.24 -19.23
C PHE A 708 -21.84 1.27 -18.06
N ALA A 709 -21.05 0.21 -18.13
CA ALA A 709 -20.83 -0.71 -17.03
C ALA A 709 -19.40 -1.24 -17.04
N ASN A 710 -18.90 -1.59 -15.87
CA ASN A 710 -17.61 -2.26 -15.69
C ASN A 710 -17.78 -3.32 -14.61
N PHE A 711 -17.31 -4.53 -14.87
CA PHE A 711 -17.31 -5.65 -13.92
C PHE A 711 -15.88 -6.12 -13.74
N LYS A 712 -15.35 -6.06 -12.52
CA LYS A 712 -14.01 -6.53 -12.16
C LYS A 712 -14.10 -7.74 -11.25
N TYR A 713 -13.62 -8.88 -11.69
CA TYR A 713 -13.33 -10.05 -10.87
C TYR A 713 -11.88 -10.03 -10.42
N ARG A 714 -11.63 -10.34 -9.14
CA ARG A 714 -10.31 -10.52 -8.56
C ARG A 714 -10.28 -11.84 -7.81
N TYR A 715 -9.20 -12.61 -8.05
CA TYR A 715 -8.92 -13.86 -7.35
C TYR A 715 -7.49 -13.85 -6.82
N ILE A 716 -7.34 -14.23 -5.55
CA ILE A 716 -6.05 -14.48 -4.89
C ILE A 716 -6.13 -15.87 -4.27
N ALA A 717 -5.21 -16.77 -4.65
CA ALA A 717 -5.18 -18.13 -4.16
C ALA A 717 -4.76 -18.23 -2.68
N PRO A 718 -5.09 -19.34 -1.99
CA PRO A 718 -4.62 -19.62 -0.64
C PRO A 718 -3.08 -19.54 -0.55
N ARG A 719 -2.59 -18.88 0.51
CA ARG A 719 -1.16 -18.69 0.79
C ARG A 719 -0.76 -19.50 2.01
N ALA A 720 0.48 -19.99 2.05
CA ALA A 720 1.06 -20.54 3.26
C ALA A 720 1.30 -19.39 4.26
N LEU A 721 0.84 -19.54 5.49
CA LEU A 721 0.99 -18.58 6.58
C LEU A 721 2.12 -18.96 7.55
N THR A 722 2.70 -20.14 7.34
CA THR A 722 3.83 -20.68 8.11
C THR A 722 4.78 -21.41 7.18
N GLU A 723 6.05 -21.52 7.56
CA GLU A 723 7.09 -22.13 6.72
C GLU A 723 6.87 -23.63 6.42
N ASP A 724 6.18 -24.36 7.30
CA ASP A 724 5.76 -25.75 7.09
C ASP A 724 4.51 -25.86 6.18
N GLY A 725 3.85 -24.74 5.89
CA GLY A 725 2.62 -24.67 5.10
C GLY A 725 1.39 -25.29 5.76
N PHE A 726 1.44 -25.56 7.08
CA PHE A 726 0.31 -26.11 7.82
C PHE A 726 -0.86 -25.13 7.87
N TYR A 727 -0.64 -23.88 8.32
CA TYR A 727 -1.63 -22.83 8.25
C TYR A 727 -1.65 -22.19 6.86
N LYS A 728 -2.86 -21.97 6.35
CA LYS A 728 -3.08 -21.32 5.06
C LYS A 728 -4.18 -20.28 5.16
N SER A 729 -4.02 -19.20 4.41
CA SER A 729 -5.10 -18.22 4.23
C SER A 729 -6.25 -18.82 3.42
N PRO A 730 -7.50 -18.36 3.59
CA PRO A 730 -8.55 -18.65 2.63
C PRO A 730 -8.25 -18.01 1.27
N ALA A 731 -8.86 -18.54 0.21
CA ALA A 731 -8.87 -17.88 -1.09
C ALA A 731 -9.70 -16.58 -1.00
N ILE A 732 -9.32 -15.58 -1.78
CA ILE A 732 -10.07 -14.34 -1.97
C ILE A 732 -10.66 -14.34 -3.38
N GLY A 733 -11.98 -14.28 -3.50
CA GLY A 733 -12.68 -14.06 -4.76
C GLY A 733 -13.71 -12.95 -4.57
N THR A 734 -13.57 -11.85 -5.32
CA THR A 734 -14.49 -10.71 -5.24
C THR A 734 -14.89 -10.23 -6.62
N VAL A 735 -16.13 -9.80 -6.77
CA VAL A 735 -16.63 -9.07 -7.94
C VAL A 735 -17.03 -7.68 -7.50
N ASN A 736 -16.45 -6.67 -8.16
CA ASN A 736 -16.87 -5.28 -8.06
C ASN A 736 -17.56 -4.88 -9.37
N ALA A 737 -18.59 -4.09 -9.27
CA ALA A 737 -19.36 -3.60 -10.42
C ALA A 737 -19.47 -2.08 -10.37
N ARG A 738 -19.42 -1.47 -11.54
CA ARG A 738 -19.71 -0.06 -11.78
C ARG A 738 -20.74 0.03 -12.89
N VAL A 739 -21.81 0.76 -12.68
CA VAL A 739 -22.78 1.07 -13.71
C VAL A 739 -23.15 2.54 -13.65
N GLY A 740 -23.48 3.12 -14.79
CA GLY A 740 -23.83 4.54 -14.78
C GLY A 740 -24.29 5.07 -16.13
N TYR A 741 -24.48 6.36 -16.16
CA TYR A 741 -24.87 7.12 -17.34
C TYR A 741 -24.01 8.38 -17.47
N ARG A 742 -23.56 8.67 -18.69
CA ARG A 742 -22.77 9.85 -19.07
C ARG A 742 -23.59 10.72 -20.00
N TRP A 743 -23.88 11.94 -19.57
CA TRP A 743 -24.55 12.93 -20.43
C TRP A 743 -23.57 13.58 -21.41
N LYS A 744 -24.11 14.07 -22.52
CA LYS A 744 -23.32 14.76 -23.56
C LYS A 744 -22.66 16.03 -23.04
N GLU A 745 -23.25 16.67 -22.05
CA GLU A 745 -22.75 17.89 -21.40
C GLU A 745 -21.59 17.63 -20.42
N GLY A 746 -21.12 16.39 -20.34
CA GLY A 746 -20.04 16.00 -19.44
C GLY A 746 -20.47 15.67 -18.01
N TRP A 747 -21.74 15.46 -17.76
CA TRP A 747 -22.28 15.01 -16.48
C TRP A 747 -22.26 13.48 -16.38
N LYS A 748 -22.19 12.95 -15.15
CA LYS A 748 -22.20 11.51 -14.87
C LYS A 748 -22.99 11.19 -13.61
N LEU A 749 -23.79 10.15 -13.67
CA LEU A 749 -24.32 9.43 -12.51
C LEU A 749 -23.76 8.01 -12.53
N GLN A 750 -23.22 7.56 -11.41
CA GLN A 750 -22.53 6.26 -11.30
C GLN A 750 -22.93 5.58 -9.99
N LEU A 751 -23.13 4.29 -10.06
CA LEU A 751 -23.27 3.38 -8.92
C LEU A 751 -22.09 2.41 -8.94
N ASP A 752 -21.30 2.40 -7.88
CA ASP A 752 -20.29 1.38 -7.60
C ASP A 752 -20.82 0.39 -6.56
N VAL A 753 -20.68 -0.90 -6.83
CA VAL A 753 -21.00 -1.99 -5.90
C VAL A 753 -19.74 -2.81 -5.67
N PHE A 754 -19.27 -2.86 -4.44
CA PHE A 754 -18.09 -3.60 -4.04
C PHE A 754 -18.45 -4.89 -3.33
N ASN A 755 -17.64 -5.94 -3.54
CA ASN A 755 -17.89 -7.29 -3.03
C ASN A 755 -19.35 -7.73 -3.31
N MET A 756 -19.77 -7.64 -4.57
CA MET A 756 -21.15 -7.78 -5.02
C MET A 756 -21.81 -9.07 -4.51
N PHE A 757 -21.08 -10.17 -4.45
CA PHE A 757 -21.56 -11.48 -4.02
C PHE A 757 -21.31 -11.78 -2.53
N ASN A 758 -20.90 -10.75 -1.75
CA ASN A 758 -20.69 -10.83 -0.31
C ASN A 758 -19.75 -11.97 0.10
N SER A 759 -18.60 -12.07 -0.58
CA SER A 759 -17.54 -12.98 -0.20
C SER A 759 -17.15 -12.75 1.26
N ARG A 760 -17.08 -13.83 2.05
CA ARG A 760 -16.76 -13.79 3.48
C ARG A 760 -15.30 -14.14 3.79
N SER A 761 -14.41 -14.05 2.83
CA SER A 761 -12.98 -14.31 3.00
C SER A 761 -12.32 -13.27 3.90
N GLN A 762 -11.00 -13.37 4.04
CA GLN A 762 -10.16 -12.45 4.79
C GLN A 762 -9.29 -11.66 3.81
N GLN A 763 -9.22 -10.34 3.94
CA GLN A 763 -8.33 -9.51 3.11
C GLN A 763 -6.88 -9.83 3.41
N ILE A 764 -6.56 -9.98 4.69
CA ILE A 764 -5.25 -10.31 5.23
C ILE A 764 -5.41 -11.46 6.20
N ALA A 765 -4.44 -12.37 6.21
CA ALA A 765 -4.33 -13.45 7.16
C ALA A 765 -2.86 -13.71 7.47
N TYR A 766 -2.58 -13.99 8.74
CA TYR A 766 -1.26 -14.36 9.26
C TYR A 766 -1.37 -15.63 10.12
N GLY A 767 -0.26 -16.33 10.31
CA GLY A 767 -0.14 -17.46 11.22
C GLY A 767 0.85 -17.12 12.33
N TYR A 768 0.36 -16.79 13.53
CA TYR A 768 1.20 -16.54 14.70
C TYR A 768 0.46 -16.85 16.02
N GLY A 769 1.23 -16.87 17.10
CA GLY A 769 0.72 -17.05 18.45
C GLY A 769 0.11 -15.79 19.03
N SER A 770 -1.02 -15.93 19.73
CA SER A 770 -1.68 -14.83 20.44
C SER A 770 -2.41 -15.38 21.65
N PHE A 771 -2.67 -14.56 22.66
CA PHE A 771 -3.53 -14.94 23.77
C PHE A 771 -4.79 -14.10 23.85
N LEU A 772 -5.90 -14.79 24.09
CA LEU A 772 -7.16 -14.19 24.53
C LEU A 772 -7.42 -14.64 25.97
N ALA A 773 -8.04 -13.79 26.77
CA ALA A 773 -8.36 -14.14 28.14
C ALA A 773 -9.21 -15.43 28.31
N THR A 774 -9.89 -15.84 27.24
CA THR A 774 -10.71 -17.06 27.15
C THR A 774 -9.94 -18.29 26.70
N ASP A 775 -8.70 -18.16 26.26
CA ASP A 775 -7.92 -19.29 25.78
C ASP A 775 -7.54 -20.22 26.95
N PRO A 776 -7.72 -21.53 26.81
CA PRO A 776 -7.33 -22.48 27.87
C PRO A 776 -5.82 -22.42 28.20
N LEU A 777 -4.97 -22.26 27.20
CA LEU A 777 -3.53 -22.10 27.41
C LEU A 777 -3.20 -20.82 28.17
N PHE A 778 -3.89 -19.71 27.91
CA PHE A 778 -3.74 -18.48 28.68
C PHE A 778 -4.11 -18.69 30.17
N GLN A 779 -5.23 -19.34 30.43
CA GLN A 779 -5.66 -19.66 31.79
C GLN A 779 -4.65 -20.55 32.54
N ALA A 780 -4.04 -21.51 31.82
CA ALA A 780 -2.98 -22.34 32.39
C ALA A 780 -1.71 -21.53 32.68
N CYS A 781 -1.27 -20.69 31.76
CA CYS A 781 -0.10 -19.83 31.90
C CYS A 781 -0.28 -18.76 32.99
N ALA A 782 -1.50 -18.26 33.17
CA ALA A 782 -1.86 -17.35 34.27
C ALA A 782 -2.01 -18.04 35.63
N GLY A 783 -1.82 -19.38 35.70
CA GLY A 783 -1.97 -20.15 36.95
C GLY A 783 -3.42 -20.36 37.42
N ALA A 784 -4.41 -20.01 36.59
CA ALA A 784 -5.81 -20.20 36.91
C ALA A 784 -6.28 -21.66 36.79
N ILE A 785 -5.56 -22.49 36.05
CA ILE A 785 -5.78 -23.91 35.86
C ILE A 785 -4.47 -24.64 36.22
N PRO A 786 -4.47 -25.66 37.08
CA PRO A 786 -3.27 -26.38 37.49
C PRO A 786 -2.81 -27.35 36.38
N VAL A 787 -2.23 -26.84 35.31
CA VAL A 787 -1.65 -27.62 34.23
C VAL A 787 -0.15 -27.29 34.15
N PRO A 788 0.74 -28.28 34.07
CA PRO A 788 2.17 -28.02 33.88
C PRO A 788 2.42 -27.22 32.60
N THR A 789 2.93 -26.02 32.74
CA THR A 789 3.33 -25.17 31.60
C THR A 789 4.76 -24.69 31.84
N THR A 790 5.51 -24.54 30.74
CA THR A 790 6.85 -23.94 30.79
C THR A 790 6.78 -22.48 30.33
N ALA A 791 7.67 -21.65 30.83
CA ALA A 791 7.75 -20.24 30.40
C ALA A 791 7.89 -20.11 28.89
N ALA A 792 8.62 -21.02 28.25
CA ALA A 792 8.80 -21.05 26.79
C ALA A 792 7.48 -21.32 26.04
N VAL A 793 6.67 -22.29 26.49
CA VAL A 793 5.34 -22.55 25.89
C VAL A 793 4.40 -21.36 26.08
N CYS A 794 4.41 -20.75 27.24
CA CYS A 794 3.59 -19.56 27.49
C CYS A 794 4.02 -18.37 26.62
N GLY A 795 5.32 -18.20 26.38
CA GLY A 795 5.85 -17.15 25.51
C GLY A 795 5.52 -17.30 24.02
N LEU A 796 5.16 -18.51 23.56
CA LEU A 796 4.73 -18.74 22.17
C LEU A 796 3.25 -18.38 21.92
N GLY A 797 2.41 -18.37 22.95
CA GLY A 797 0.99 -18.16 22.82
C GLY A 797 0.21 -19.28 22.14
N GLN A 798 -1.08 -19.09 21.95
CA GLN A 798 -1.93 -19.99 21.20
C GLN A 798 -1.74 -19.75 19.70
N MET A 799 -1.03 -20.64 19.03
CA MET A 799 -0.80 -20.57 17.58
C MET A 799 -2.10 -20.72 16.79
N GLY A 800 -2.24 -19.96 15.70
CA GLY A 800 -3.43 -20.05 14.84
C GLY A 800 -3.45 -19.00 13.74
N VAL A 801 -4.49 -19.07 12.92
CA VAL A 801 -4.75 -18.07 11.90
C VAL A 801 -5.41 -16.85 12.54
N VAL A 802 -4.85 -15.69 12.27
CA VAL A 802 -5.47 -14.40 12.58
C VAL A 802 -5.74 -13.66 11.27
N GLY A 803 -6.87 -12.99 11.15
CA GLY A 803 -7.24 -12.37 9.88
C GLY A 803 -8.16 -11.18 10.01
N HIS A 804 -8.06 -10.28 9.03
CA HIS A 804 -8.97 -9.15 8.88
C HIS A 804 -10.00 -9.47 7.79
N PRO A 805 -11.32 -9.44 8.07
CA PRO A 805 -12.35 -9.83 7.11
C PRO A 805 -12.42 -8.86 5.92
N ILE A 806 -12.78 -9.38 4.75
CA ILE A 806 -13.23 -8.54 3.63
C ILE A 806 -14.52 -7.85 4.04
N GLU A 807 -14.63 -6.57 3.74
CA GLU A 807 -15.86 -5.82 3.96
C GLU A 807 -17.03 -6.43 3.18
N ARG A 808 -18.20 -6.47 3.83
CA ARG A 808 -19.43 -6.97 3.19
C ARG A 808 -19.82 -6.10 2.00
N THR A 809 -20.74 -6.59 1.17
CA THR A 809 -21.27 -5.84 0.03
C THR A 809 -21.57 -4.40 0.43
N SER A 810 -21.00 -3.48 -0.32
CA SER A 810 -21.19 -2.04 -0.12
C SER A 810 -21.44 -1.35 -1.45
N TRP A 811 -22.10 -0.21 -1.41
CA TRP A 811 -22.34 0.58 -2.60
C TRP A 811 -22.11 2.07 -2.36
N ARG A 812 -21.75 2.75 -3.44
CA ARG A 812 -21.53 4.19 -3.49
C ARG A 812 -22.18 4.77 -4.72
N VAL A 813 -22.89 5.86 -4.56
CA VAL A 813 -23.44 6.65 -5.66
C VAL A 813 -22.59 7.88 -5.83
N THR A 814 -22.12 8.08 -7.03
CA THR A 814 -21.35 9.25 -7.43
C THR A 814 -22.09 10.03 -8.49
N PHE A 815 -22.11 11.32 -8.33
CA PHE A 815 -22.66 12.22 -9.33
C PHE A 815 -21.69 13.38 -9.56
N GLY A 816 -21.42 13.93 -10.82
CA GLY A 816 -20.47 14.99 -11.13
C GLY A 816 -20.51 15.59 -12.49
N GLY A 817 -19.80 16.69 -12.59
CA GLY A 817 -19.89 17.52 -13.75
C GLY A 817 -18.84 18.61 -13.85
N PRO A 818 -18.97 19.43 -14.89
CA PRO A 818 -18.10 20.56 -15.10
C PRO A 818 -18.23 21.58 -13.94
N LEU A 819 -17.09 21.97 -13.36
CA LEU A 819 -17.03 23.01 -12.34
C LEU A 819 -17.33 24.42 -12.93
N ASP A 820 -17.05 24.60 -14.22
CA ASP A 820 -17.25 25.85 -14.96
C ASP A 820 -18.64 25.95 -15.58
N PHE A 821 -19.63 25.40 -14.92
CA PHE A 821 -21.01 25.47 -15.34
C PHE A 821 -21.51 26.92 -15.33
N ASP A 822 -21.81 27.46 -16.53
CA ASP A 822 -22.55 28.72 -16.68
C ASP A 822 -23.96 28.39 -17.19
N PRO A 823 -25.01 28.65 -16.39
CA PRO A 823 -26.39 28.41 -16.84
C PRO A 823 -26.80 29.24 -18.07
N ARG A 824 -26.02 30.26 -18.44
CA ARG A 824 -26.23 31.05 -19.65
C ARG A 824 -25.38 30.56 -20.83
N SER A 825 -24.46 29.63 -20.64
CA SER A 825 -23.65 29.02 -21.69
C SER A 825 -24.40 27.87 -22.38
N THR A 826 -23.80 27.32 -23.43
CA THR A 826 -24.30 26.11 -24.06
C THR A 826 -24.19 24.87 -23.16
N THR A 827 -23.45 24.94 -22.04
CA THR A 827 -23.33 23.88 -21.03
C THR A 827 -24.61 23.88 -20.17
N LYS A 828 -25.60 23.12 -20.57
CA LYS A 828 -26.88 23.00 -19.86
C LYS A 828 -26.75 22.09 -18.64
N ALA A 829 -27.64 22.29 -17.67
CA ALA A 829 -27.83 21.28 -16.63
C ALA A 829 -28.27 19.93 -17.27
N PRO A 830 -27.85 18.80 -16.73
CA PRO A 830 -28.23 17.50 -17.26
C PRO A 830 -29.75 17.31 -17.13
N ASP A 831 -30.39 16.73 -18.15
CA ASP A 831 -31.73 16.20 -17.98
C ASP A 831 -31.66 14.91 -17.17
N LEU A 832 -31.94 15.02 -15.89
CA LEU A 832 -31.91 13.88 -14.97
C LEU A 832 -32.93 12.79 -15.30
N THR A 833 -33.90 13.06 -16.20
CA THR A 833 -34.87 12.06 -16.64
C THR A 833 -34.35 11.24 -17.83
N GLU A 834 -33.33 11.71 -18.54
CA GLU A 834 -32.78 11.05 -19.74
C GLU A 834 -32.38 9.59 -19.48
N PRO A 835 -31.67 9.23 -18.39
CA PRO A 835 -31.37 7.83 -18.10
C PRO A 835 -32.58 6.93 -17.85
N PHE A 836 -33.77 7.50 -17.60
CA PHE A 836 -34.98 6.75 -17.26
C PHE A 836 -36.02 6.81 -18.35
N GLN A 837 -35.76 7.42 -19.53
CA GLN A 837 -36.71 7.53 -20.61
C GLN A 837 -37.16 6.16 -21.17
N PHE A 838 -36.32 5.12 -21.06
CA PHE A 838 -36.67 3.77 -21.44
C PHE A 838 -37.85 3.21 -20.62
N LEU A 839 -38.03 3.66 -19.36
CA LEU A 839 -39.17 3.26 -18.53
C LEU A 839 -40.50 3.81 -19.05
N LYS A 840 -40.48 4.94 -19.80
CA LYS A 840 -41.67 5.51 -20.45
C LYS A 840 -42.15 4.70 -21.66
N ALA A 841 -41.26 3.92 -22.27
CA ALA A 841 -41.60 3.05 -23.40
C ALA A 841 -42.19 1.70 -22.94
N TRP A 842 -42.14 1.40 -21.64
CA TRP A 842 -42.69 0.16 -21.08
C TRP A 842 -44.08 0.32 -20.44
N ASN A 843 -44.55 1.55 -20.24
CA ASN A 843 -45.92 1.90 -19.88
C ASN A 843 -46.70 2.29 -21.16
#